data_152653ce6b1338826d5407294bc6a5aa
#
_entry.id   152653ce6b1338826d5407294bc6a5aa
#
_cell.length_a   1.000
_cell.length_b   1.000
_cell.length_c   1.000
_cell.angle_alpha   90.00
_cell.angle_beta   90.00
_cell.angle_gamma   90.00
#
_symmetry.space_group_name_H-M   'P 1'
#
loop_
_entity.id
_entity.type
_entity.pdbx_description
1 polymer ?
#
loop_
_entity_poly.entity_id
_entity_poly.type
_entity_poly.pdbx_seq_one_letter_code
_entity_poly.pdbx_strand_id
1 'polypeptide(L)'
;MRNTFGPSRSMLALAIALAGLAGGCNDSGGPRDNQQDAPASAPQNVFVPALSADENSLVLVWEKPESETEQVVDYAVYRQGQRLGQARENQNHFSPAKPYIDNFYQRVASDGWQQKIDLRSFTATNLQPDTEYAFTVRAVYADGKESPDSAVIKARTSKTPHIIEASTFGAKGDGTTLNTQALQQAIDSCTVAHYPQGCKVLISGSEFKTGALFLHSDMTLEIAAGATLLGSDDPAHYPLDKGYYLYPYSDHPQPRRPPSLINVLEAADKGESPAGTFRNIRIVGQGTIDGNGWTRGVKSGGEATIIDEMGNALPQYRASNAKKVGADGILAKHQTEAAIAEGIESNSAYKNRRSSLMTLRGVQNLYLAGLTIRNPAFHGVMALESENITLNGLVHQTFDGNNADGVEFGNSKNALVFNNFFDTGDDCVNFAAGFGKGAETFHQQPQSGAWIFNNYFRKGHGAVVTGSHTGAWIENVRAEDNVMYMTDVGLRMKSRPYYGGGVRDVLFRHNAMKDIAKEPFVFTIKYSADVNDTTPADEPAQFRDVQVQDVTVDGTSAKHSILIDGMTVAEMAESFGVTYSRDAYHQNLRFSNVSFRNTKATNISFLHDSQFDEVTFANTPQAWAFFAVNDVTLADSLHQQSITREENDKIILEGAMK
;
A
#
# COMPACT_ATOMS: atom_id res chain seq x y z
N MET A 1 47.11 -27.09 21.67
CA MET A 1 46.82 -25.65 21.80
C MET A 1 45.35 -25.46 21.49
N ARG A 2 44.60 -25.12 22.50
CA ARG A 2 43.14 -24.91 22.39
C ARG A 2 42.92 -23.48 21.90
N ASN A 3 42.16 -23.28 20.82
CA ASN A 3 41.58 -21.98 20.48
C ASN A 3 40.06 -22.11 20.56
N THR A 4 39.53 -21.48 21.57
CA THR A 4 38.13 -21.24 21.80
C THR A 4 37.68 -20.06 20.94
N PHE A 5 36.74 -20.27 20.02
CA PHE A 5 35.98 -19.19 19.37
C PHE A 5 34.65 -19.07 20.11
N GLY A 6 34.45 -17.94 20.77
CA GLY A 6 33.16 -17.54 21.32
C GLY A 6 32.23 -17.00 20.23
N PRO A 7 30.91 -17.10 20.41
CA PRO A 7 29.97 -16.62 19.42
C PRO A 7 29.90 -15.09 19.45
N SER A 8 30.23 -14.46 18.33
CA SER A 8 29.99 -13.03 18.12
C SER A 8 28.49 -12.83 17.84
N ARG A 9 27.78 -12.26 18.79
CA ARG A 9 26.45 -11.72 18.58
C ARG A 9 26.54 -10.48 17.70
N SER A 10 26.38 -10.63 16.41
CA SER A 10 26.09 -9.53 15.51
C SER A 10 24.57 -9.40 15.43
N MET A 11 23.99 -8.65 16.35
CA MET A 11 22.67 -8.04 16.12
C MET A 11 22.88 -6.97 15.05
N LEU A 12 22.58 -7.32 13.80
CA LEU A 12 22.41 -6.34 12.75
C LEU A 12 21.01 -5.75 12.94
N ALA A 13 20.92 -4.70 13.74
CA ALA A 13 19.75 -3.84 13.75
C ALA A 13 19.68 -3.22 12.35
N LEU A 14 18.72 -3.65 11.54
CA LEU A 14 18.38 -3.01 10.27
C LEU A 14 17.73 -1.67 10.61
N ALA A 15 18.54 -0.66 10.93
CA ALA A 15 18.09 0.72 10.98
C ALA A 15 17.79 1.12 9.53
N ILE A 16 16.52 1.00 9.13
CA ILE A 16 16.01 1.65 7.92
C ILE A 16 16.12 3.14 8.22
N ALA A 17 17.21 3.74 7.79
CA ALA A 17 17.41 5.17 7.88
C ALA A 17 16.40 5.86 6.94
N LEU A 18 15.22 6.17 7.46
CA LEU A 18 14.33 7.22 6.92
C LEU A 18 14.96 8.60 7.20
N ALA A 19 16.25 8.74 6.93
CA ALA A 19 16.93 10.02 6.95
C ALA A 19 16.60 10.77 5.65
N GLY A 20 15.45 11.43 5.60
CA GLY A 20 15.05 12.21 4.43
C GLY A 20 13.65 12.80 4.45
N LEU A 21 12.82 12.52 5.45
CA LEU A 21 11.43 13.02 5.47
C LEU A 21 11.23 14.40 6.12
N ALA A 22 12.30 15.11 6.48
CA ALA A 22 12.24 16.48 7.00
C ALA A 22 12.82 17.47 5.97
N GLY A 23 12.18 17.61 4.84
CA GLY A 23 12.49 18.60 3.79
C GLY A 23 11.38 19.62 3.63
N GLY A 24 11.13 20.45 4.65
CA GLY A 24 10.41 21.70 4.50
C GLY A 24 11.34 22.74 3.84
N CYS A 25 10.84 23.46 2.85
CA CYS A 25 11.52 24.52 2.13
C CYS A 25 12.34 25.45 3.04
N ASN A 26 13.67 25.39 2.96
CA ASN A 26 14.54 26.55 2.96
C ASN A 26 15.98 26.12 2.63
N ASP A 27 16.46 26.65 1.52
CA ASP A 27 17.86 26.66 1.13
C ASP A 27 18.63 27.60 2.06
N SER A 28 19.38 27.03 3.01
CA SER A 28 20.57 27.66 3.60
C SER A 28 21.27 26.65 4.49
N GLY A 29 22.46 26.23 4.08
CA GLY A 29 23.36 25.38 4.85
C GLY A 29 23.72 26.01 6.20
N GLY A 30 23.08 25.52 7.26
CA GLY A 30 23.42 25.73 8.64
C GLY A 30 23.70 24.40 9.34
N PRO A 31 24.52 24.39 10.40
CA PRO A 31 24.90 23.16 11.08
C PRO A 31 23.67 22.46 11.65
N ARG A 32 23.66 21.10 11.56
CA ARG A 32 22.65 20.26 12.21
C ARG A 32 22.59 20.63 13.68
N ASP A 33 21.50 21.28 14.09
CA ASP A 33 21.22 21.53 15.50
C ASP A 33 21.21 20.18 16.22
N ASN A 34 21.84 20.15 17.41
CA ASN A 34 21.88 19.00 18.32
C ASN A 34 20.45 18.58 18.67
N GLN A 35 19.83 17.72 17.86
CA GLN A 35 18.69 16.95 18.30
C GLN A 35 19.21 15.98 19.36
N GLN A 36 18.81 16.18 20.59
CA GLN A 36 19.11 15.29 21.70
C GLN A 36 18.40 13.96 21.39
N ASP A 37 19.18 12.87 21.23
CA ASP A 37 18.61 11.54 20.98
C ASP A 37 17.58 11.21 22.05
N ALA A 38 16.42 10.67 21.62
CA ALA A 38 15.39 10.23 22.55
C ALA A 38 15.91 9.03 23.36
N PRO A 39 15.54 8.93 24.66
CA PRO A 39 15.80 7.71 25.42
C PRO A 39 15.22 6.47 24.73
N ALA A 40 15.91 5.34 24.76
CA ALA A 40 15.48 4.10 24.10
C ALA A 40 14.07 3.60 24.52
N SER A 41 13.62 3.98 25.72
CA SER A 41 12.27 3.68 26.22
C SER A 41 11.18 4.67 25.78
N ALA A 42 11.53 5.75 25.09
CA ALA A 42 10.60 6.71 24.54
C ALA A 42 10.26 6.41 23.08
N PRO A 43 9.13 6.89 22.55
CA PRO A 43 8.84 6.83 21.12
C PRO A 43 9.94 7.47 20.29
N GLN A 44 10.32 6.80 19.20
CA GLN A 44 11.41 7.20 18.33
C GLN A 44 10.90 7.91 17.07
N ASN A 45 11.76 8.64 16.39
CA ASN A 45 11.52 9.21 15.06
C ASN A 45 10.14 9.88 14.92
N VAL A 46 9.78 10.77 15.84
CA VAL A 46 8.54 11.54 15.73
C VAL A 46 8.67 12.56 14.61
N PHE A 47 7.74 12.56 13.67
CA PHE A 47 7.77 13.51 12.55
C PHE A 47 6.35 13.87 12.07
N VAL A 48 6.27 14.90 11.25
CA VAL A 48 5.07 15.34 10.52
C VAL A 48 5.26 14.97 9.04
N PRO A 49 4.41 14.09 8.48
CA PRO A 49 4.49 13.74 7.06
C PRO A 49 4.39 14.98 6.16
N ALA A 50 5.11 14.97 5.04
CA ALA A 50 5.08 16.07 4.09
C ALA A 50 3.63 16.42 3.70
N LEU A 51 3.30 17.70 3.68
CA LEU A 51 1.98 18.25 3.35
C LEU A 51 0.82 17.82 4.27
N SER A 52 1.09 17.14 5.39
CA SER A 52 0.03 16.77 6.36
C SER A 52 -0.34 17.92 7.31
N ALA A 53 0.44 19.00 7.32
CA ALA A 53 0.09 20.22 8.05
C ALA A 53 -0.88 21.09 7.24
N ASP A 54 -1.95 21.47 7.89
CA ASP A 54 -2.98 22.37 7.39
C ASP A 54 -2.91 23.73 8.12
N GLU A 55 -3.77 24.69 7.81
CA GLU A 55 -3.82 25.99 8.49
C GLU A 55 -4.20 25.90 9.98
N ASN A 56 -4.84 24.80 10.40
CA ASN A 56 -5.32 24.63 11.79
C ASN A 56 -5.08 23.26 12.39
N SER A 57 -4.39 22.38 11.66
CA SER A 57 -4.11 21.01 12.10
C SER A 57 -2.79 20.49 11.52
N LEU A 58 -2.25 19.44 12.15
CA LEU A 58 -1.16 18.65 11.59
C LEU A 58 -1.20 17.22 12.12
N VAL A 59 -0.59 16.31 11.39
CA VAL A 59 -0.51 14.90 11.76
C VAL A 59 0.88 14.58 12.28
N LEU A 60 0.96 13.96 13.44
CA LEU A 60 2.17 13.40 14.02
C LEU A 60 2.19 11.89 13.82
N VAL A 61 3.35 11.36 13.47
CA VAL A 61 3.63 9.92 13.33
C VAL A 61 4.93 9.62 14.07
N TRP A 62 5.05 8.42 14.64
CA TRP A 62 6.25 8.00 15.38
C TRP A 62 6.52 6.51 15.27
N GLU A 63 7.74 6.12 15.58
CA GLU A 63 8.14 4.73 15.75
C GLU A 63 8.04 4.27 17.20
N LYS A 64 7.94 2.95 17.40
CA LYS A 64 7.93 2.36 18.74
C LYS A 64 9.22 2.65 19.50
N PRO A 65 9.20 2.58 20.84
CA PRO A 65 10.42 2.56 21.64
C PRO A 65 11.37 1.45 21.19
N GLU A 66 12.68 1.71 21.23
CA GLU A 66 13.70 0.70 20.89
C GLU A 66 13.78 -0.40 21.96
N SER A 67 13.59 -0.06 23.21
CA SER A 67 13.53 -1.01 24.33
C SER A 67 12.08 -1.26 24.72
N GLU A 68 11.47 -2.28 24.15
CA GLU A 68 10.12 -2.76 24.50
C GLU A 68 10.18 -3.66 25.73
N THR A 69 10.71 -3.15 26.85
CA THR A 69 10.78 -3.93 28.10
C THR A 69 9.44 -4.04 28.81
N GLU A 70 8.49 -3.17 28.50
CA GLU A 70 7.13 -3.13 29.06
C GLU A 70 6.10 -3.04 27.93
N GLN A 71 4.92 -3.61 28.17
CA GLN A 71 3.86 -3.58 27.19
C GLN A 71 3.28 -2.16 27.06
N VAL A 72 3.52 -1.53 25.94
CA VAL A 72 2.88 -0.26 25.56
C VAL A 72 1.42 -0.54 25.20
N VAL A 73 0.50 0.25 25.77
CA VAL A 73 -0.94 0.11 25.51
C VAL A 73 -1.52 1.29 24.75
N ASP A 74 -0.84 2.46 24.78
CA ASP A 74 -1.23 3.67 24.05
C ASP A 74 -0.06 4.66 23.99
N TYR A 75 -0.28 5.81 23.40
CA TYR A 75 0.67 6.93 23.36
C TYR A 75 -0.02 8.24 23.74
N ALA A 76 0.66 9.07 24.53
CA ALA A 76 0.22 10.39 24.91
C ALA A 76 1.00 11.47 24.17
N VAL A 77 0.31 12.44 23.60
CA VAL A 77 0.90 13.54 22.82
C VAL A 77 0.85 14.83 23.61
N TYR A 78 1.96 15.56 23.59
CA TYR A 78 2.14 16.83 24.29
C TYR A 78 2.51 17.93 23.31
N ARG A 79 1.98 19.13 23.53
CA ARG A 79 2.33 20.36 22.83
C ARG A 79 2.89 21.36 23.83
N GLN A 80 4.17 21.73 23.69
CA GLN A 80 4.83 22.67 24.62
C GLN A 80 4.64 22.27 26.10
N GLY A 81 4.73 20.98 26.41
CA GLY A 81 4.53 20.42 27.74
C GLY A 81 3.06 20.24 28.19
N GLN A 82 2.09 20.73 27.43
CA GLN A 82 0.67 20.51 27.68
C GLN A 82 0.18 19.24 26.99
N ARG A 83 -0.43 18.33 27.73
CA ARG A 83 -1.04 17.10 27.21
C ARG A 83 -2.21 17.44 26.30
N LEU A 84 -2.19 16.94 25.07
CA LEU A 84 -3.28 17.08 24.09
C LEU A 84 -4.28 15.92 24.18
N GLY A 85 -3.81 14.69 24.38
CA GLY A 85 -4.65 13.51 24.42
C GLY A 85 -3.86 12.22 24.19
N GLN A 86 -4.58 11.12 24.00
CA GLN A 86 -4.03 9.81 23.64
C GLN A 86 -4.30 9.47 22.18
N ALA A 87 -3.39 8.71 21.57
CA ALA A 87 -3.48 8.31 20.18
C ALA A 87 -4.76 7.49 19.90
N ARG A 88 -5.07 6.53 20.75
CA ARG A 88 -6.24 5.65 20.60
C ARG A 88 -7.56 6.42 20.60
N GLU A 89 -7.71 7.41 21.47
CA GLU A 89 -8.89 8.28 21.50
C GLU A 89 -8.93 9.22 20.30
N ASN A 90 -7.81 9.83 19.95
CA ASN A 90 -7.70 10.75 18.81
C ASN A 90 -8.10 10.08 17.50
N GLN A 91 -7.65 8.84 17.27
CA GLN A 91 -7.96 8.10 16.05
C GLN A 91 -9.44 7.73 15.89
N ASN A 92 -10.27 7.78 16.93
CA ASN A 92 -11.73 7.64 16.78
C ASN A 92 -12.33 8.72 15.87
N HIS A 93 -11.65 9.86 15.74
CA HIS A 93 -12.12 10.99 14.94
C HIS A 93 -11.43 11.09 13.56
N PHE A 94 -10.24 10.50 13.42
CA PHE A 94 -9.38 10.74 12.25
C PHE A 94 -9.00 9.47 11.47
N SER A 95 -9.38 8.28 11.95
CA SER A 95 -9.09 7.01 11.28
C SER A 95 -10.36 6.23 10.97
N PRO A 96 -10.74 6.05 9.69
CA PRO A 96 -11.83 5.15 9.31
C PRO A 96 -11.52 3.67 9.61
N ALA A 97 -10.25 3.29 9.76
CA ALA A 97 -9.84 1.95 10.16
C ALA A 97 -10.12 1.66 11.65
N LYS A 98 -10.01 2.69 12.51
CA LYS A 98 -10.06 2.53 13.97
C LYS A 98 -11.32 1.83 14.49
N PRO A 99 -12.55 2.20 14.07
CA PRO A 99 -13.76 1.50 14.52
C PRO A 99 -13.75 0.01 14.15
N TYR A 100 -13.23 -0.35 12.98
CA TYR A 100 -13.10 -1.75 12.54
C TYR A 100 -12.02 -2.50 13.31
N ILE A 101 -10.89 -1.86 13.63
CA ILE A 101 -9.84 -2.41 14.48
C ILE A 101 -10.40 -2.70 15.89
N ASP A 102 -11.15 -1.79 16.47
CA ASP A 102 -11.77 -2.01 17.77
C ASP A 102 -12.79 -3.15 17.73
N ASN A 103 -13.67 -3.17 16.73
CA ASN A 103 -14.63 -4.25 16.54
C ASN A 103 -13.94 -5.61 16.35
N PHE A 104 -12.82 -5.63 15.62
CA PHE A 104 -12.03 -6.85 15.43
C PHE A 104 -11.62 -7.46 16.78
N TYR A 105 -11.01 -6.67 17.66
CA TYR A 105 -10.57 -7.18 18.97
C TYR A 105 -11.71 -7.39 19.97
N GLN A 106 -12.79 -6.65 19.89
CA GLN A 106 -13.90 -6.76 20.84
C GLN A 106 -14.90 -7.85 20.49
N ARG A 107 -15.09 -8.15 19.20
CA ARG A 107 -16.15 -9.04 18.73
C ARG A 107 -15.66 -10.15 17.79
N VAL A 108 -14.84 -9.83 16.79
CA VAL A 108 -14.42 -10.81 15.76
C VAL A 108 -13.36 -11.76 16.30
N ALA A 109 -12.43 -11.26 17.09
CA ALA A 109 -11.32 -12.00 17.72
C ALA A 109 -11.26 -11.72 19.24
N SER A 110 -12.40 -11.89 19.92
CA SER A 110 -12.61 -11.48 21.31
C SER A 110 -11.96 -12.39 22.36
N ASP A 111 -11.37 -13.51 21.95
CA ASP A 111 -10.69 -14.44 22.86
C ASP A 111 -9.29 -13.97 23.31
N GLY A 112 -8.83 -12.84 22.80
CA GLY A 112 -7.56 -12.22 23.19
C GLY A 112 -6.31 -12.89 22.62
N TRP A 113 -6.47 -13.90 21.74
CA TRP A 113 -5.34 -14.63 21.17
C TRP A 113 -4.57 -13.85 20.09
N GLN A 114 -5.25 -12.97 19.36
CA GLN A 114 -4.65 -12.21 18.27
C GLN A 114 -3.60 -11.21 18.77
N GLN A 115 -2.52 -11.06 17.99
CA GLN A 115 -1.51 -10.03 18.17
C GLN A 115 -2.17 -8.66 18.33
N LYS A 116 -1.82 -7.93 19.36
CA LYS A 116 -2.29 -6.56 19.56
C LYS A 116 -1.45 -5.61 18.73
N ILE A 117 -2.10 -4.62 18.14
CA ILE A 117 -1.43 -3.58 17.36
C ILE A 117 -1.35 -2.27 18.14
N ASP A 118 -0.31 -1.51 17.88
CA ASP A 118 -0.11 -0.17 18.43
C ASP A 118 -0.61 0.89 17.44
N LEU A 119 -1.24 1.93 17.95
CA LEU A 119 -1.72 3.06 17.14
C LEU A 119 -0.72 4.21 17.24
N ARG A 120 -0.10 4.59 16.13
CA ARG A 120 1.09 5.43 16.11
C ARG A 120 0.95 6.71 15.29
N SER A 121 -0.24 7.29 15.34
CA SER A 121 -0.48 8.60 14.76
C SER A 121 -1.42 9.44 15.62
N PHE A 122 -1.32 10.76 15.50
CA PHE A 122 -2.15 11.71 16.22
C PHE A 122 -2.37 12.97 15.35
N THR A 123 -3.62 13.39 15.20
CA THR A 123 -3.95 14.64 14.54
C THR A 123 -4.15 15.73 15.59
N ALA A 124 -3.21 16.69 15.64
CA ALA A 124 -3.34 17.87 16.48
C ALA A 124 -4.20 18.90 15.75
N THR A 125 -5.23 19.39 16.40
CA THR A 125 -6.22 20.36 15.87
C THR A 125 -6.26 21.64 16.69
N ASN A 126 -7.08 22.60 16.25
CA ASN A 126 -7.25 23.91 16.88
C ASN A 126 -5.91 24.68 17.00
N LEU A 127 -5.11 24.56 15.97
CA LEU A 127 -3.87 25.30 15.81
C LEU A 127 -4.13 26.63 15.07
N GLN A 128 -3.21 27.59 15.22
CA GLN A 128 -3.26 28.86 14.49
C GLN A 128 -2.51 28.75 13.16
N PRO A 129 -2.95 29.41 12.11
CA PRO A 129 -2.22 29.44 10.83
C PRO A 129 -0.82 30.01 10.97
N ASP A 130 0.11 29.56 10.11
CA ASP A 130 1.50 30.02 10.01
C ASP A 130 2.24 30.07 11.36
N THR A 131 1.95 29.13 12.25
CA THR A 131 2.45 29.10 13.62
C THR A 131 3.28 27.85 13.89
N GLU A 132 4.47 28.03 14.47
CA GLU A 132 5.34 26.93 14.88
C GLU A 132 4.95 26.39 16.26
N TYR A 133 4.87 25.08 16.36
CA TYR A 133 4.59 24.35 17.61
C TYR A 133 5.67 23.30 17.86
N ALA A 134 5.94 23.04 19.14
CA ALA A 134 6.82 21.96 19.58
C ALA A 134 5.99 20.82 20.19
N PHE A 135 6.24 19.59 19.76
CA PHE A 135 5.54 18.39 20.24
C PHE A 135 6.51 17.35 20.77
N THR A 136 6.04 16.57 21.76
CA THR A 136 6.65 15.33 22.23
C THR A 136 5.60 14.24 22.34
N VAL A 137 6.04 12.97 22.32
CA VAL A 137 5.20 11.80 22.46
C VAL A 137 5.77 10.93 23.56
N ARG A 138 4.91 10.33 24.39
CA ARG A 138 5.27 9.35 25.40
C ARG A 138 4.51 8.06 25.19
N ALA A 139 5.17 6.93 25.40
CA ALA A 139 4.49 5.64 25.50
C ALA A 139 3.72 5.56 26.83
N VAL A 140 2.54 4.98 26.82
CA VAL A 140 1.69 4.73 27.99
C VAL A 140 1.66 3.23 28.25
N TYR A 141 2.00 2.83 29.46
CA TYR A 141 2.05 1.44 29.90
C TYR A 141 0.76 0.99 30.59
N ALA A 142 0.61 -0.33 30.73
CA ALA A 142 -0.61 -0.94 31.32
C ALA A 142 -0.90 -0.48 32.77
N ASP A 143 0.12 -0.09 33.54
CA ASP A 143 -0.02 0.45 34.90
C ASP A 143 -0.37 1.96 34.90
N GLY A 144 -0.53 2.57 33.74
CA GLY A 144 -0.85 3.99 33.59
C GLY A 144 0.35 4.94 33.65
N LYS A 145 1.58 4.41 33.83
CA LYS A 145 2.78 5.24 33.76
C LYS A 145 3.08 5.61 32.30
N GLU A 146 3.87 6.65 32.13
CA GLU A 146 4.35 7.13 30.85
C GLU A 146 5.88 7.02 30.77
N SER A 147 6.38 6.78 29.55
CA SER A 147 7.81 6.85 29.26
C SER A 147 8.34 8.29 29.38
N PRO A 148 9.66 8.50 29.33
CA PRO A 148 10.21 9.81 29.03
C PRO A 148 9.67 10.39 27.73
N ASP A 149 9.85 11.69 27.52
CA ASP A 149 9.52 12.34 26.25
C ASP A 149 10.37 11.81 25.08
N SER A 150 9.77 11.69 23.92
CA SER A 150 10.49 11.57 22.66
C SER A 150 11.39 12.78 22.43
N ALA A 151 12.24 12.73 21.38
CA ALA A 151 12.85 13.94 20.85
C ALA A 151 11.77 14.98 20.52
N VAL A 152 12.06 16.26 20.75
CA VAL A 152 11.14 17.36 20.43
C VAL A 152 11.08 17.54 18.92
N ILE A 153 9.89 17.47 18.34
CA ILE A 153 9.63 17.87 16.96
C ILE A 153 9.04 19.27 16.90
N LYS A 154 9.61 20.15 16.08
CA LYS A 154 9.04 21.45 15.73
C LYS A 154 8.36 21.35 14.38
N ALA A 155 7.12 21.82 14.29
CA ALA A 155 6.36 21.82 13.06
C ALA A 155 5.53 23.10 12.95
N ARG A 156 5.38 23.60 11.73
CA ARG A 156 4.62 24.80 11.43
C ARG A 156 3.36 24.45 10.66
N THR A 157 2.23 25.02 11.07
CA THR A 157 0.98 25.00 10.30
C THR A 157 1.12 25.82 9.01
N SER A 158 0.33 25.47 7.99
CA SER A 158 0.32 26.24 6.76
C SER A 158 -0.29 27.63 6.97
N LYS A 159 -0.01 28.55 6.03
CA LYS A 159 -0.80 29.78 5.91
C LYS A 159 -2.21 29.46 5.51
N THR A 160 -3.16 30.33 5.85
CA THR A 160 -4.54 30.20 5.35
C THR A 160 -4.55 30.31 3.82
N PRO A 161 -4.92 29.25 3.09
CA PRO A 161 -4.93 29.28 1.63
C PRO A 161 -6.10 30.12 1.10
N HIS A 162 -5.96 30.61 -0.13
CA HIS A 162 -7.10 31.17 -0.83
C HIS A 162 -8.04 30.04 -1.29
N ILE A 163 -9.34 30.17 -1.00
CA ILE A 163 -10.36 29.18 -1.39
C ILE A 163 -10.96 29.58 -2.73
N ILE A 164 -10.91 28.65 -3.69
CA ILE A 164 -11.51 28.76 -5.02
C ILE A 164 -12.69 27.80 -5.07
N GLU A 165 -13.90 28.33 -4.93
CA GLU A 165 -15.12 27.53 -5.05
C GLU A 165 -15.36 27.14 -6.51
N ALA A 166 -15.43 25.82 -6.80
CA ALA A 166 -15.65 25.32 -8.16
C ALA A 166 -16.97 25.82 -8.78
N SER A 167 -17.99 26.06 -7.98
CA SER A 167 -19.28 26.61 -8.40
C SER A 167 -19.17 28.01 -9.00
N THR A 168 -18.15 28.80 -8.62
CA THR A 168 -17.94 30.16 -9.19
C THR A 168 -17.47 30.12 -10.64
N PHE A 169 -16.99 28.99 -11.12
CA PHE A 169 -16.64 28.70 -12.51
C PHE A 169 -17.81 28.05 -13.30
N GLY A 170 -18.98 27.95 -12.68
CA GLY A 170 -20.19 27.40 -13.30
C GLY A 170 -20.36 25.88 -13.09
N ALA A 171 -19.55 25.23 -12.25
CA ALA A 171 -19.74 23.83 -11.92
C ALA A 171 -21.08 23.62 -11.15
N LYS A 172 -21.82 22.57 -11.53
CA LYS A 172 -23.13 22.22 -10.98
C LYS A 172 -23.14 20.85 -10.36
N GLY A 173 -23.54 20.77 -9.11
CA GLY A 173 -23.66 19.52 -8.35
C GLY A 173 -25.00 18.81 -8.55
N ASP A 174 -25.44 18.62 -9.79
CA ASP A 174 -26.75 18.02 -10.14
C ASP A 174 -26.66 16.57 -10.63
N GLY A 175 -25.45 15.98 -10.62
CA GLY A 175 -25.19 14.61 -11.05
C GLY A 175 -25.29 14.36 -12.57
N THR A 176 -25.68 15.34 -13.34
CA THR A 176 -25.96 15.20 -14.78
C THR A 176 -25.14 16.13 -15.67
N THR A 177 -24.98 17.39 -15.26
CA THR A 177 -24.18 18.37 -16.00
C THR A 177 -22.71 17.94 -16.03
N LEU A 178 -22.13 17.92 -17.24
CA LEU A 178 -20.69 17.68 -17.40
C LEU A 178 -19.90 18.92 -16.98
N ASN A 179 -19.13 18.80 -15.91
CA ASN A 179 -18.42 19.91 -15.28
C ASN A 179 -16.93 19.98 -15.63
N THR A 180 -16.42 19.14 -16.55
CA THR A 180 -14.98 19.01 -16.81
C THR A 180 -14.32 20.36 -17.09
N GLN A 181 -14.91 21.18 -17.94
CA GLN A 181 -14.35 22.50 -18.28
C GLN A 181 -14.36 23.46 -17.07
N ALA A 182 -15.46 23.52 -16.34
CA ALA A 182 -15.60 24.41 -15.19
C ALA A 182 -14.64 24.03 -14.07
N LEU A 183 -14.53 22.74 -13.76
CA LEU A 183 -13.59 22.21 -12.76
C LEU A 183 -12.14 22.42 -13.19
N GLN A 184 -11.79 22.17 -14.45
CA GLN A 184 -10.44 22.41 -14.94
C GLN A 184 -10.06 23.89 -14.88
N GLN A 185 -10.96 24.80 -15.23
CA GLN A 185 -10.72 26.25 -15.10
C GLN A 185 -10.49 26.67 -13.64
N ALA A 186 -11.23 26.10 -12.69
CA ALA A 186 -10.98 26.33 -11.27
C ALA A 186 -9.60 25.82 -10.85
N ILE A 187 -9.21 24.62 -11.30
CA ILE A 187 -7.89 24.03 -11.07
C ILE A 187 -6.80 24.93 -11.65
N ASP A 188 -6.89 25.30 -12.92
CA ASP A 188 -5.91 26.10 -13.63
C ASP A 188 -5.73 27.51 -13.02
N SER A 189 -6.74 28.04 -12.33
CA SER A 189 -6.67 29.33 -11.65
C SER A 189 -5.89 29.27 -10.31
N CYS A 190 -5.74 28.08 -9.71
CA CYS A 190 -5.08 27.86 -8.43
C CYS A 190 -3.56 27.82 -8.60
N THR A 191 -2.92 28.93 -8.74
CA THR A 191 -1.47 29.01 -8.95
C THR A 191 -0.76 29.85 -7.89
N VAL A 192 0.50 29.53 -7.58
CA VAL A 192 1.34 30.32 -6.66
C VAL A 192 1.56 31.74 -7.17
N ALA A 193 1.54 31.95 -8.49
CA ALA A 193 1.65 33.27 -9.10
C ALA A 193 0.47 34.19 -8.71
N HIS A 194 -0.75 33.63 -8.66
CA HIS A 194 -1.95 34.37 -8.25
C HIS A 194 -2.13 34.40 -6.73
N TYR A 195 -1.78 33.33 -6.04
CA TYR A 195 -1.98 33.15 -4.60
C TYR A 195 -0.70 32.71 -3.90
N PRO A 196 0.22 33.63 -3.59
CA PRO A 196 1.51 33.29 -2.99
C PRO A 196 1.43 32.63 -1.60
N GLN A 197 0.30 32.76 -0.90
CA GLN A 197 0.03 32.08 0.37
C GLN A 197 -0.44 30.63 0.20
N GLY A 198 -0.66 30.17 -1.05
CA GLY A 198 -1.29 28.93 -1.40
C GLY A 198 -2.78 29.05 -1.74
N CYS A 199 -3.29 28.08 -2.45
CA CYS A 199 -4.71 28.02 -2.83
C CYS A 199 -5.26 26.60 -2.71
N LYS A 200 -6.58 26.49 -2.51
CA LYS A 200 -7.30 25.23 -2.60
C LYS A 200 -8.54 25.39 -3.49
N VAL A 201 -8.73 24.44 -4.41
CA VAL A 201 -9.97 24.30 -5.16
C VAL A 201 -10.94 23.47 -4.33
N LEU A 202 -12.06 24.06 -3.95
CA LEU A 202 -13.08 23.42 -3.14
C LEU A 202 -14.26 22.98 -4.01
N ILE A 203 -14.55 21.68 -3.98
CA ILE A 203 -15.76 21.08 -4.55
C ILE A 203 -16.71 20.81 -3.40
N SER A 204 -17.73 21.65 -3.27
CA SER A 204 -18.74 21.57 -2.20
C SER A 204 -20.15 21.47 -2.80
N GLY A 205 -21.03 20.73 -2.18
CA GLY A 205 -22.40 20.53 -2.65
C GLY A 205 -22.78 19.06 -2.73
N SER A 206 -23.31 18.61 -3.89
CA SER A 206 -23.79 17.25 -4.08
C SER A 206 -22.91 16.47 -5.07
N GLU A 207 -23.39 16.14 -6.26
CA GLU A 207 -22.70 15.26 -7.20
C GLU A 207 -22.28 15.99 -8.47
N PHE A 208 -20.97 16.04 -8.75
CA PHE A 208 -20.36 16.71 -9.89
C PHE A 208 -19.86 15.68 -10.90
N LYS A 209 -20.59 15.50 -12.01
CA LYS A 209 -20.17 14.62 -13.10
C LYS A 209 -19.04 15.27 -13.90
N THR A 210 -17.94 14.56 -14.14
CA THR A 210 -16.78 15.08 -14.88
C THR A 210 -16.06 14.01 -15.68
N GLY A 211 -15.36 14.39 -16.73
CA GLY A 211 -14.31 13.61 -17.37
C GLY A 211 -12.96 13.81 -16.67
N ALA A 212 -11.88 13.52 -17.38
CA ALA A 212 -10.51 13.61 -16.85
C ALA A 212 -10.14 15.05 -16.43
N LEU A 213 -9.63 15.18 -15.21
CA LEU A 213 -9.09 16.41 -14.64
C LEU A 213 -7.57 16.28 -14.47
N PHE A 214 -6.85 17.39 -14.67
CA PHE A 214 -5.40 17.45 -14.57
C PHE A 214 -4.99 18.47 -13.54
N LEU A 215 -4.30 18.00 -12.49
CA LEU A 215 -3.75 18.84 -11.43
C LEU A 215 -2.33 19.28 -11.78
N HIS A 216 -1.86 20.32 -11.13
CA HIS A 216 -0.50 20.83 -11.28
C HIS A 216 0.18 21.06 -9.92
N SER A 217 1.43 21.48 -9.93
CA SER A 217 2.22 21.69 -8.72
C SER A 217 1.64 22.76 -7.78
N ASP A 218 1.93 22.60 -6.49
CA ASP A 218 1.68 23.57 -5.44
C ASP A 218 0.19 23.92 -5.25
N MET A 219 -0.69 22.90 -5.26
CA MET A 219 -2.13 23.09 -5.11
C MET A 219 -2.79 22.07 -4.17
N THR A 220 -3.95 22.42 -3.68
CA THR A 220 -4.86 21.52 -2.97
C THR A 220 -6.17 21.38 -3.74
N LEU A 221 -6.61 20.14 -3.98
CA LEU A 221 -7.98 19.81 -4.36
C LEU A 221 -8.69 19.27 -3.12
N GLU A 222 -9.77 19.94 -2.70
CA GLU A 222 -10.58 19.51 -1.57
C GLU A 222 -11.98 19.13 -2.04
N ILE A 223 -12.42 17.91 -1.68
CA ILE A 223 -13.80 17.45 -1.91
C ILE A 223 -14.49 17.41 -0.56
N ALA A 224 -15.42 18.32 -0.35
CA ALA A 224 -16.09 18.51 0.93
C ALA A 224 -16.97 17.31 1.32
N ALA A 225 -17.26 17.18 2.60
CA ALA A 225 -18.21 16.19 3.09
C ALA A 225 -19.56 16.32 2.37
N GLY A 226 -20.09 15.18 1.92
CA GLY A 226 -21.35 15.12 1.15
C GLY A 226 -21.20 15.42 -0.34
N ALA A 227 -20.06 15.93 -0.80
CA ALA A 227 -19.79 16.09 -2.23
C ALA A 227 -19.25 14.79 -2.84
N THR A 228 -19.67 14.52 -4.08
CA THR A 228 -19.15 13.42 -4.89
C THR A 228 -18.61 13.95 -6.22
N LEU A 229 -17.37 13.61 -6.53
CA LEU A 229 -16.82 13.75 -7.87
C LEU A 229 -17.10 12.47 -8.64
N LEU A 230 -18.04 12.50 -9.58
CA LEU A 230 -18.53 11.35 -10.33
C LEU A 230 -17.88 11.29 -11.72
N GLY A 231 -17.26 10.17 -12.05
CA GLY A 231 -16.71 9.93 -13.40
C GLY A 231 -17.80 9.87 -14.48
N SER A 232 -17.53 10.51 -15.60
CA SER A 232 -18.38 10.36 -16.80
C SER A 232 -18.29 8.92 -17.32
N ASP A 233 -19.39 8.43 -17.85
CA ASP A 233 -19.49 7.14 -18.52
C ASP A 233 -19.15 7.19 -20.02
N ASP A 234 -18.87 8.39 -20.56
CA ASP A 234 -18.49 8.59 -21.96
C ASP A 234 -16.96 8.54 -22.14
N PRO A 235 -16.39 7.58 -22.92
CA PRO A 235 -14.97 7.48 -23.20
C PRO A 235 -14.36 8.74 -23.84
N ALA A 236 -15.15 9.53 -24.57
CA ALA A 236 -14.69 10.77 -25.21
C ALA A 236 -14.23 11.82 -24.17
N HIS A 237 -14.69 11.71 -22.93
CA HIS A 237 -14.27 12.59 -21.84
C HIS A 237 -12.93 12.18 -21.19
N TYR A 238 -12.28 11.13 -21.70
CA TYR A 238 -10.96 10.61 -21.31
C TYR A 238 -10.06 10.49 -22.55
N PRO A 239 -9.65 11.60 -23.18
CA PRO A 239 -9.03 11.61 -24.49
C PRO A 239 -7.65 10.94 -24.46
N LEU A 240 -7.44 9.96 -25.33
CA LEU A 240 -6.25 9.10 -25.34
C LEU A 240 -4.95 9.87 -25.63
N ASP A 241 -5.02 10.99 -26.36
CA ASP A 241 -3.88 11.86 -26.61
C ASP A 241 -3.32 12.53 -25.33
N LYS A 242 -4.15 12.62 -24.28
CA LYS A 242 -3.77 13.04 -22.92
C LYS A 242 -3.53 11.88 -21.96
N GLY A 243 -3.48 10.66 -22.48
CA GLY A 243 -3.25 9.46 -21.69
C GLY A 243 -1.77 9.19 -21.41
N TYR A 244 -1.48 8.04 -20.80
CA TYR A 244 -0.16 7.69 -20.31
C TYR A 244 0.23 6.25 -20.66
N TYR A 245 1.52 5.93 -20.52
CA TYR A 245 2.06 4.57 -20.57
C TYR A 245 2.28 4.08 -19.15
N LEU A 246 1.71 2.92 -18.80
CA LEU A 246 1.85 2.37 -17.44
C LEU A 246 3.30 2.00 -17.14
N TYR A 247 3.94 1.34 -18.11
CA TYR A 247 5.34 0.92 -18.01
C TYR A 247 6.12 1.47 -19.21
N PRO A 248 6.61 2.72 -19.12
CA PRO A 248 7.32 3.37 -20.23
C PRO A 248 8.63 2.70 -20.58
N TYR A 249 9.21 1.95 -19.66
CA TYR A 249 10.52 1.32 -19.76
C TYR A 249 10.45 -0.13 -20.28
N SER A 250 9.41 -0.49 -20.94
CA SER A 250 9.37 -1.77 -21.63
C SER A 250 10.13 -1.65 -22.93
N ASP A 251 10.96 -2.66 -23.24
CA ASP A 251 11.61 -2.80 -24.54
C ASP A 251 10.64 -3.21 -25.66
N HIS A 252 9.39 -3.48 -25.29
CA HIS A 252 8.27 -3.71 -26.19
C HIS A 252 7.22 -2.61 -26.03
N PRO A 253 6.67 -2.09 -27.14
CA PRO A 253 5.66 -1.06 -27.10
C PRO A 253 4.46 -1.45 -26.25
N GLN A 254 4.17 -0.67 -25.24
CA GLN A 254 2.96 -0.83 -24.42
C GLN A 254 1.83 0.03 -24.99
N PRO A 255 0.57 -0.41 -24.91
CA PRO A 255 -0.55 0.41 -25.34
C PRO A 255 -0.70 1.63 -24.43
N ARG A 256 -0.93 2.79 -25.05
CA ARG A 256 -1.29 3.99 -24.32
C ARG A 256 -2.64 3.80 -23.64
N ARG A 257 -2.73 4.21 -22.37
CA ARG A 257 -3.97 4.19 -21.60
C ARG A 257 -4.66 5.54 -21.65
N PRO A 258 -5.99 5.58 -21.59
CA PRO A 258 -6.70 6.85 -21.37
C PRO A 258 -6.30 7.44 -20.03
N PRO A 259 -6.44 8.76 -19.85
CA PRO A 259 -6.23 9.39 -18.56
C PRO A 259 -7.23 8.87 -17.53
N SER A 260 -6.88 8.97 -16.28
CA SER A 260 -7.74 8.69 -15.13
C SER A 260 -8.75 9.83 -14.92
N LEU A 261 -9.64 9.67 -13.95
CA LEU A 261 -10.54 10.76 -13.56
C LEU A 261 -9.74 11.95 -12.98
N ILE A 262 -8.74 11.67 -12.15
CA ILE A 262 -7.79 12.69 -11.66
C ILE A 262 -6.39 12.31 -12.10
N ASN A 263 -5.66 13.28 -12.64
CA ASN A 263 -4.33 13.08 -13.19
C ASN A 263 -3.35 14.13 -12.71
N VAL A 264 -2.11 13.70 -12.50
CA VAL A 264 -0.91 14.55 -12.51
C VAL A 264 0.00 13.93 -13.56
N LEU A 265 0.00 14.48 -14.74
CA LEU A 265 0.69 13.95 -15.92
C LEU A 265 1.21 15.11 -16.78
N GLU A 266 2.36 14.94 -17.42
CA GLU A 266 2.79 15.84 -18.47
C GLU A 266 1.89 15.70 -19.72
N ALA A 267 1.73 16.83 -20.43
CA ALA A 267 1.01 16.84 -21.70
C ALA A 267 1.75 16.02 -22.74
N ALA A 268 1.46 14.93 -23.16
CA ALA A 268 2.16 13.95 -23.99
C ALA A 268 3.10 13.04 -23.19
N ASP A 269 2.62 12.62 -22.01
CA ASP A 269 3.36 11.70 -21.16
C ASP A 269 3.90 10.49 -21.94
N LYS A 270 5.23 10.43 -22.00
CA LYS A 270 5.96 9.28 -22.55
C LYS A 270 6.38 8.31 -21.44
N GLY A 271 6.01 8.61 -20.20
CA GLY A 271 6.38 7.86 -19.02
C GLY A 271 7.77 8.15 -18.48
N GLU A 272 8.35 9.29 -18.83
CA GLU A 272 9.67 9.74 -18.40
C GLU A 272 9.56 10.97 -17.48
N SER A 273 8.65 10.94 -16.52
CA SER A 273 8.45 12.04 -15.57
C SER A 273 9.01 11.64 -14.21
N PRO A 274 10.30 11.94 -13.93
CA PRO A 274 10.91 11.61 -12.64
C PRO A 274 10.26 12.41 -11.50
N ALA A 275 10.42 11.95 -10.26
CA ALA A 275 9.99 12.66 -9.08
C ALA A 275 10.56 14.09 -9.06
N GLY A 276 9.70 15.08 -8.82
CA GLY A 276 10.04 16.50 -8.87
C GLY A 276 9.62 17.20 -10.16
N THR A 277 9.16 16.48 -11.20
CA THR A 277 8.46 17.07 -12.35
C THR A 277 7.26 17.87 -11.88
N PHE A 278 6.50 17.31 -10.95
CA PHE A 278 5.46 17.98 -10.18
C PHE A 278 5.82 17.97 -8.69
N ARG A 279 5.24 18.89 -7.91
CA ARG A 279 5.51 18.96 -6.49
C ARG A 279 4.33 19.49 -5.69
N ASN A 280 4.30 19.11 -4.40
CA ASN A 280 3.41 19.65 -3.38
C ASN A 280 1.93 19.59 -3.79
N ILE A 281 1.41 18.39 -3.97
CA ILE A 281 0.02 18.18 -4.35
C ILE A 281 -0.74 17.55 -3.20
N ARG A 282 -1.86 18.16 -2.84
CA ARG A 282 -2.80 17.64 -1.85
C ARG A 282 -4.14 17.34 -2.49
N ILE A 283 -4.69 16.14 -2.22
CA ILE A 283 -6.05 15.73 -2.61
C ILE A 283 -6.74 15.27 -1.32
N VAL A 284 -7.61 16.10 -0.78
CA VAL A 284 -8.09 15.94 0.60
C VAL A 284 -9.60 16.17 0.71
N GLY A 285 -10.14 15.95 1.91
CA GLY A 285 -11.51 16.22 2.25
C GLY A 285 -12.23 15.00 2.83
N GLN A 286 -13.54 15.08 2.98
CA GLN A 286 -14.39 14.01 3.49
C GLN A 286 -15.46 13.59 2.46
N GLY A 287 -15.27 13.99 1.22
CA GLY A 287 -16.14 13.66 0.11
C GLY A 287 -15.77 12.34 -0.56
N THR A 288 -16.40 12.08 -1.69
CA THR A 288 -16.25 10.84 -2.46
C THR A 288 -15.68 11.10 -3.84
N ILE A 289 -14.79 10.25 -4.29
CA ILE A 289 -14.35 10.14 -5.69
C ILE A 289 -14.87 8.80 -6.22
N ASP A 290 -15.81 8.86 -7.14
CA ASP A 290 -16.48 7.69 -7.74
C ASP A 290 -16.17 7.62 -9.22
N GLY A 291 -15.51 6.52 -9.63
CA GLY A 291 -15.07 6.32 -11.02
C GLY A 291 -16.19 5.90 -11.97
N ASN A 292 -17.40 5.61 -11.46
CA ASN A 292 -18.53 5.14 -12.27
C ASN A 292 -18.18 3.95 -13.19
N GLY A 293 -17.28 3.07 -12.71
CA GLY A 293 -16.73 1.97 -13.51
C GLY A 293 -17.71 0.84 -13.78
N TRP A 294 -18.48 0.45 -12.75
CA TRP A 294 -19.28 -0.78 -12.74
C TRP A 294 -20.65 -0.57 -12.12
N THR A 295 -21.60 -1.43 -12.53
CA THR A 295 -22.96 -1.48 -11.95
C THR A 295 -22.90 -1.96 -10.50
N ARG A 296 -23.74 -1.42 -9.63
CA ARG A 296 -23.87 -1.93 -8.26
C ARG A 296 -24.43 -3.34 -8.23
N GLY A 297 -23.90 -4.17 -7.34
CA GLY A 297 -24.22 -5.58 -7.16
C GLY A 297 -22.97 -6.44 -7.16
N VAL A 298 -23.06 -7.69 -6.70
CA VAL A 298 -21.95 -8.66 -6.68
C VAL A 298 -21.91 -9.51 -7.96
N LYS A 299 -20.74 -10.03 -8.31
CA LYS A 299 -20.51 -10.89 -9.51
C LYS A 299 -21.47 -12.06 -9.64
N SER A 300 -21.86 -12.66 -8.53
CA SER A 300 -22.81 -13.77 -8.46
C SER A 300 -24.29 -13.40 -8.66
N GLY A 301 -24.59 -12.13 -8.87
CA GLY A 301 -25.96 -11.62 -8.94
C GLY A 301 -26.59 -11.38 -7.58
N GLY A 302 -25.81 -11.30 -6.52
CA GLY A 302 -26.27 -10.97 -5.17
C GLY A 302 -26.69 -9.50 -5.01
N GLU A 303 -26.85 -9.06 -3.78
CA GLU A 303 -27.31 -7.71 -3.45
C GLU A 303 -26.28 -6.63 -3.83
N ALA A 304 -26.77 -5.44 -4.17
CA ALA A 304 -25.95 -4.29 -4.51
C ALA A 304 -25.18 -3.72 -3.28
N THR A 305 -25.60 -4.10 -2.10
CA THR A 305 -25.02 -3.65 -0.83
C THR A 305 -24.98 -4.84 0.10
N ILE A 306 -23.84 -5.05 0.76
CA ILE A 306 -23.69 -6.03 1.83
C ILE A 306 -23.55 -5.32 3.17
N ILE A 307 -23.97 -6.02 4.21
CA ILE A 307 -23.76 -5.55 5.58
C ILE A 307 -22.45 -6.11 6.08
N ASP A 308 -21.57 -5.24 6.54
CA ASP A 308 -20.28 -5.63 7.10
C ASP A 308 -20.40 -6.15 8.54
N GLU A 309 -19.26 -6.51 9.14
CA GLU A 309 -19.15 -7.04 10.50
C GLU A 309 -19.50 -6.00 11.59
N MET A 310 -19.66 -4.74 11.23
CA MET A 310 -20.10 -3.66 12.12
C MET A 310 -21.57 -3.28 11.93
N GLY A 311 -22.24 -3.86 10.93
CA GLY A 311 -23.61 -3.52 10.56
C GLY A 311 -23.72 -2.35 9.59
N ASN A 312 -22.60 -1.89 9.00
CA ASN A 312 -22.61 -0.84 8.00
C ASN A 312 -22.92 -1.40 6.61
N ALA A 313 -23.63 -0.62 5.81
CA ALA A 313 -23.91 -0.95 4.43
C ALA A 313 -22.72 -0.58 3.53
N LEU A 314 -22.05 -1.57 2.96
CA LEU A 314 -20.95 -1.38 2.01
C LEU A 314 -21.46 -1.58 0.57
N PRO A 315 -21.20 -0.64 -0.35
CA PRO A 315 -21.54 -0.82 -1.75
C PRO A 315 -20.64 -1.92 -2.37
N GLN A 316 -21.26 -2.75 -3.19
CA GLN A 316 -20.56 -3.77 -3.97
C GLN A 316 -20.71 -3.46 -5.45
N TYR A 317 -19.71 -3.81 -6.27
CA TYR A 317 -19.70 -3.53 -7.69
C TYR A 317 -19.57 -4.81 -8.49
N ARG A 318 -20.57 -5.09 -9.32
CA ARG A 318 -20.52 -6.22 -10.23
C ARG A 318 -19.46 -5.98 -11.28
N ALA A 319 -18.55 -6.93 -11.43
CA ALA A 319 -17.54 -6.89 -12.45
C ALA A 319 -17.45 -8.25 -13.14
N SER A 320 -17.66 -8.28 -14.43
CA SER A 320 -17.27 -9.43 -15.25
C SER A 320 -15.74 -9.50 -15.31
N ASN A 321 -15.19 -10.68 -15.61
CA ASN A 321 -13.76 -10.80 -15.86
C ASN A 321 -13.35 -9.92 -17.06
N ALA A 322 -12.04 -9.67 -17.23
CA ALA A 322 -11.49 -8.81 -18.29
C ALA A 322 -11.97 -9.14 -19.70
N LYS A 323 -12.38 -10.38 -19.93
CA LYS A 323 -12.86 -10.86 -21.24
C LYS A 323 -14.33 -10.54 -21.52
N LYS A 324 -15.12 -10.15 -20.52
CA LYS A 324 -16.57 -9.93 -20.60
C LYS A 324 -16.97 -8.72 -19.79
N VAL A 325 -16.50 -7.56 -20.15
CA VAL A 325 -16.84 -6.27 -19.50
C VAL A 325 -18.28 -5.83 -19.80
N GLY A 326 -18.97 -6.54 -20.73
CA GLY A 326 -20.15 -6.06 -21.39
C GLY A 326 -21.41 -5.91 -20.54
N ALA A 327 -21.68 -6.82 -19.58
CA ALA A 327 -22.97 -6.79 -18.88
C ALA A 327 -23.00 -5.84 -17.68
N ASP A 328 -21.90 -5.79 -16.93
CA ASP A 328 -21.85 -5.16 -15.61
C ASP A 328 -21.01 -3.86 -15.60
N GLY A 329 -20.30 -3.56 -16.70
CA GLY A 329 -19.51 -2.34 -16.83
C GLY A 329 -20.40 -1.12 -17.16
N ILE A 330 -19.97 0.05 -16.67
CA ILE A 330 -20.47 1.37 -17.11
C ILE A 330 -19.33 2.02 -17.90
N LEU A 331 -18.48 2.84 -17.27
CA LEU A 331 -17.30 3.39 -17.95
C LEU A 331 -16.37 2.28 -18.48
N ALA A 332 -16.13 1.23 -17.68
CA ALA A 332 -15.30 0.11 -18.08
C ALA A 332 -15.79 -0.59 -19.35
N LYS A 333 -17.11 -0.70 -19.54
CA LYS A 333 -17.73 -1.25 -20.74
C LYS A 333 -17.51 -0.34 -21.95
N HIS A 334 -17.90 0.92 -21.82
CA HIS A 334 -17.83 1.88 -22.93
C HIS A 334 -16.38 2.08 -23.43
N GLN A 335 -15.42 2.15 -22.52
CA GLN A 335 -13.99 2.23 -22.89
C GLN A 335 -13.48 0.97 -23.59
N THR A 336 -13.91 -0.21 -23.14
CA THR A 336 -13.56 -1.48 -23.79
C THR A 336 -14.16 -1.57 -25.19
N GLU A 337 -15.43 -1.19 -25.37
CA GLU A 337 -16.10 -1.16 -26.67
C GLU A 337 -15.43 -0.18 -27.63
N ALA A 338 -15.04 1.01 -27.16
CA ALA A 338 -14.30 1.99 -27.95
C ALA A 338 -12.93 1.45 -28.39
N ALA A 339 -12.20 0.77 -27.51
CA ALA A 339 -10.92 0.14 -27.83
C ALA A 339 -11.06 -0.96 -28.88
N ILE A 340 -12.09 -1.78 -28.79
CA ILE A 340 -12.39 -2.84 -29.79
C ILE A 340 -12.72 -2.21 -31.14
N ALA A 341 -13.50 -1.13 -31.19
CA ALA A 341 -13.83 -0.42 -32.40
C ALA A 341 -12.59 0.18 -33.09
N GLU A 342 -11.53 0.48 -32.35
CA GLU A 342 -10.22 0.91 -32.86
C GLU A 342 -9.28 -0.27 -33.22
N GLY A 343 -9.77 -1.51 -33.20
CA GLY A 343 -9.02 -2.70 -33.62
C GLY A 343 -8.15 -3.33 -32.52
N ILE A 344 -8.38 -2.99 -31.25
CA ILE A 344 -7.70 -3.67 -30.13
C ILE A 344 -8.40 -5.00 -29.84
N GLU A 345 -7.93 -6.04 -30.46
CA GLU A 345 -8.36 -7.41 -30.19
C GLU A 345 -7.76 -7.94 -28.89
N SER A 346 -8.16 -7.43 -27.74
CA SER A 346 -7.55 -7.89 -26.51
C SER A 346 -8.56 -8.32 -25.48
N ASN A 347 -8.33 -9.51 -24.96
CA ASN A 347 -8.97 -10.03 -23.77
C ASN A 347 -8.20 -9.69 -22.48
N SER A 348 -7.04 -9.02 -22.58
CA SER A 348 -6.25 -8.61 -21.44
C SER A 348 -6.84 -7.36 -20.80
N ALA A 349 -6.96 -7.36 -19.47
CA ALA A 349 -7.35 -6.18 -18.70
C ALA A 349 -6.48 -4.96 -19.04
N TYR A 350 -5.19 -5.18 -19.28
CA TYR A 350 -4.21 -4.14 -19.57
C TYR A 350 -4.33 -3.55 -20.99
N LYS A 351 -4.88 -4.29 -21.93
CA LYS A 351 -5.07 -3.82 -23.31
C LYS A 351 -6.46 -3.17 -23.52
N ASN A 352 -7.39 -3.34 -22.60
CA ASN A 352 -8.78 -2.86 -22.72
C ASN A 352 -8.96 -1.35 -22.55
N ARG A 353 -7.89 -0.57 -22.37
CA ARG A 353 -7.91 0.89 -22.22
C ARG A 353 -8.90 1.41 -21.18
N ARG A 354 -9.05 0.73 -20.06
CA ARG A 354 -9.87 1.19 -18.94
C ARG A 354 -9.13 2.23 -18.11
N SER A 355 -9.78 3.30 -17.71
CA SER A 355 -9.22 4.35 -16.85
C SER A 355 -9.07 3.88 -15.42
N SER A 356 -7.93 4.14 -14.81
CA SER A 356 -7.78 4.14 -13.35
C SER A 356 -8.54 5.34 -12.75
N LEU A 357 -8.70 5.36 -11.43
CA LEU A 357 -9.36 6.50 -10.79
C LEU A 357 -8.42 7.70 -10.70
N MET A 358 -7.18 7.47 -10.29
CA MET A 358 -6.14 8.49 -10.21
C MET A 358 -4.83 7.97 -10.81
N THR A 359 -4.14 8.82 -11.58
CA THR A 359 -2.76 8.58 -12.02
C THR A 359 -1.92 9.79 -11.68
N LEU A 360 -0.98 9.59 -10.75
CA LEU A 360 -0.17 10.63 -10.14
C LEU A 360 1.29 10.28 -10.41
N ARG A 361 1.89 10.86 -11.46
CA ARG A 361 3.25 10.54 -11.91
C ARG A 361 4.21 11.72 -11.72
N GLY A 362 5.43 11.41 -11.28
CA GLY A 362 6.51 12.39 -11.17
C GLY A 362 6.32 13.41 -10.05
N VAL A 363 5.55 13.09 -9.02
CA VAL A 363 5.23 14.02 -7.93
C VAL A 363 6.23 13.87 -6.79
N GLN A 364 6.83 14.98 -6.37
CA GLN A 364 7.53 15.10 -5.10
C GLN A 364 6.60 15.75 -4.08
N ASN A 365 6.38 15.09 -2.96
CA ASN A 365 5.44 15.41 -1.90
C ASN A 365 3.97 15.34 -2.38
N LEU A 366 3.36 14.19 -2.14
CA LEU A 366 1.97 13.88 -2.44
C LEU A 366 1.23 13.51 -1.15
N TYR A 367 0.10 14.16 -0.89
CA TYR A 367 -0.72 13.90 0.30
C TYR A 367 -2.18 13.68 -0.07
N LEU A 368 -2.69 12.48 0.20
CA LEU A 368 -4.10 12.09 0.03
C LEU A 368 -4.69 11.80 1.41
N ALA A 369 -5.81 12.43 1.77
CA ALA A 369 -6.39 12.19 3.09
C ALA A 369 -7.92 12.34 3.16
N GLY A 370 -8.54 11.48 3.97
CA GLY A 370 -9.93 11.58 4.42
C GLY A 370 -11.02 11.21 3.41
N LEU A 371 -10.66 10.95 2.16
CA LEU A 371 -11.57 10.71 1.05
C LEU A 371 -12.09 9.27 0.99
N THR A 372 -13.31 9.11 0.46
CA THR A 372 -13.82 7.82 0.00
C THR A 372 -13.47 7.61 -1.48
N ILE A 373 -12.78 6.52 -1.78
CA ILE A 373 -12.33 6.09 -3.10
C ILE A 373 -13.17 4.90 -3.53
N ARG A 374 -13.91 5.01 -4.63
CA ARG A 374 -14.76 3.89 -5.04
C ARG A 374 -14.98 3.76 -6.54
N ASN A 375 -15.36 2.57 -6.94
CA ASN A 375 -15.86 2.20 -8.25
C ASN A 375 -14.99 2.65 -9.44
N PRO A 376 -13.66 2.43 -9.43
CA PRO A 376 -12.82 2.72 -10.58
C PRO A 376 -13.16 1.78 -11.74
N ALA A 377 -12.98 2.23 -12.98
CA ALA A 377 -13.12 1.34 -14.15
C ALA A 377 -11.96 0.35 -14.26
N PHE A 378 -10.83 0.65 -13.61
CA PHE A 378 -9.63 -0.17 -13.53
C PHE A 378 -8.96 -0.05 -12.15
N HIS A 379 -7.70 0.36 -11.99
CA HIS A 379 -7.05 0.55 -10.70
C HIS A 379 -7.62 1.75 -9.93
N GLY A 380 -7.44 1.75 -8.63
CA GLY A 380 -7.79 2.88 -7.76
C GLY A 380 -6.80 4.04 -7.89
N VAL A 381 -5.90 4.18 -6.93
CA VAL A 381 -4.86 5.21 -6.91
C VAL A 381 -3.56 4.64 -7.45
N MET A 382 -2.96 5.28 -8.44
CA MET A 382 -1.67 4.91 -8.99
C MET A 382 -0.67 6.06 -8.75
N ALA A 383 0.32 5.83 -7.89
CA ALA A 383 1.42 6.75 -7.65
C ALA A 383 2.68 6.21 -8.35
N LEU A 384 3.06 6.84 -9.46
CA LEU A 384 4.12 6.36 -10.33
C LEU A 384 5.31 7.32 -10.30
N GLU A 385 6.54 6.79 -10.21
CA GLU A 385 7.77 7.61 -10.27
C GLU A 385 7.73 8.83 -9.35
N SER A 386 7.10 8.67 -8.19
CA SER A 386 6.85 9.75 -7.23
C SER A 386 7.61 9.52 -5.91
N GLU A 387 7.73 10.56 -5.11
CA GLU A 387 8.49 10.51 -3.85
C GLU A 387 7.78 11.25 -2.73
N ASN A 388 7.94 10.76 -1.49
CA ASN A 388 7.30 11.29 -0.28
C ASN A 388 5.77 11.30 -0.41
N ILE A 389 5.19 10.11 -0.51
CA ILE A 389 3.77 9.90 -0.76
C ILE A 389 3.10 9.51 0.55
N THR A 390 2.05 10.22 0.95
CA THR A 390 1.28 9.89 2.15
C THR A 390 -0.19 9.66 1.82
N LEU A 391 -0.71 8.50 2.22
CA LEU A 391 -2.12 8.14 2.20
C LEU A 391 -2.61 7.97 3.64
N ASN A 392 -3.47 8.86 4.10
CA ASN A 392 -3.94 8.88 5.48
C ASN A 392 -5.47 8.90 5.57
N GLY A 393 -6.04 7.90 6.22
CA GLY A 393 -7.47 7.90 6.54
C GLY A 393 -8.39 7.82 5.31
N LEU A 394 -7.97 7.14 4.24
CA LEU A 394 -8.81 6.90 3.06
C LEU A 394 -9.73 5.70 3.30
N VAL A 395 -10.88 5.73 2.65
CA VAL A 395 -11.84 4.62 2.62
C VAL A 395 -11.92 4.06 1.20
N HIS A 396 -11.34 2.89 0.97
CA HIS A 396 -11.42 2.19 -0.32
C HIS A 396 -12.61 1.24 -0.31
N GLN A 397 -13.57 1.47 -1.19
CA GLN A 397 -14.80 0.69 -1.33
C GLN A 397 -14.97 0.24 -2.79
N THR A 398 -14.16 -0.72 -3.22
CA THR A 398 -14.12 -1.18 -4.62
C THR A 398 -14.37 -2.68 -4.76
N PHE A 399 -14.81 -3.35 -3.68
CA PHE A 399 -15.01 -4.80 -3.65
C PHE A 399 -15.87 -5.29 -4.82
N ASP A 400 -15.46 -6.42 -5.41
CA ASP A 400 -15.93 -7.03 -6.65
C ASP A 400 -15.67 -6.20 -7.94
N GLY A 401 -15.08 -5.00 -7.87
CA GLY A 401 -14.58 -4.32 -9.05
C GLY A 401 -13.41 -5.09 -9.69
N ASN A 402 -13.46 -5.31 -11.01
CA ASN A 402 -12.41 -6.06 -11.69
C ASN A 402 -11.12 -5.23 -11.84
N ASN A 403 -10.00 -5.70 -11.32
CA ASN A 403 -8.73 -4.98 -11.20
C ASN A 403 -8.88 -3.63 -10.46
N ALA A 404 -9.78 -3.58 -9.50
CA ALA A 404 -10.03 -2.39 -8.70
C ALA A 404 -9.16 -2.42 -7.43
N ASP A 405 -7.86 -2.23 -7.63
CA ASP A 405 -6.86 -2.12 -6.57
C ASP A 405 -7.15 -0.92 -5.67
N GLY A 406 -6.67 -0.94 -4.44
CA GLY A 406 -6.74 0.22 -3.56
C GLY A 406 -5.71 1.27 -3.98
N VAL A 407 -4.43 0.97 -3.79
CA VAL A 407 -3.31 1.81 -4.24
C VAL A 407 -2.21 0.96 -4.86
N GLU A 408 -1.64 1.46 -5.94
CA GLU A 408 -0.44 0.90 -6.58
C GLU A 408 0.68 1.94 -6.61
N PHE A 409 1.86 1.55 -6.12
CA PHE A 409 3.09 2.33 -6.20
C PHE A 409 3.97 1.72 -7.28
N GLY A 410 4.37 2.53 -8.25
CA GLY A 410 5.24 2.10 -9.35
C GLY A 410 6.54 2.91 -9.41
N ASN A 411 7.71 2.28 -9.18
CA ASN A 411 9.03 2.92 -9.22
C ASN A 411 9.10 4.21 -8.38
N SER A 412 8.41 4.22 -7.25
CA SER A 412 8.26 5.37 -6.34
C SER A 412 9.09 5.19 -5.08
N LYS A 413 9.21 6.25 -4.27
CA LYS A 413 9.99 6.22 -3.02
C LYS A 413 9.22 6.81 -1.86
N ASN A 414 9.50 6.30 -0.65
CA ASN A 414 9.04 6.84 0.62
C ASN A 414 7.52 6.98 0.71
N ALA A 415 6.81 5.85 0.67
CA ALA A 415 5.37 5.79 0.83
C ALA A 415 4.97 5.60 2.31
N LEU A 416 4.02 6.39 2.79
CA LEU A 416 3.35 6.21 4.09
C LEU A 416 1.87 5.88 3.84
N VAL A 417 1.40 4.73 4.34
CA VAL A 417 0.03 4.28 4.18
C VAL A 417 -0.52 3.91 5.55
N PHE A 418 -1.38 4.77 6.13
CA PHE A 418 -1.84 4.53 7.49
C PHE A 418 -3.27 5.03 7.74
N ASN A 419 -3.91 4.44 8.74
CA ASN A 419 -5.29 4.72 9.13
C ASN A 419 -6.34 4.46 8.05
N ASN A 420 -6.03 3.72 6.98
CA ASN A 420 -6.94 3.50 5.87
C ASN A 420 -7.80 2.25 6.07
N PHE A 421 -8.99 2.29 5.55
CA PHE A 421 -9.89 1.14 5.40
C PHE A 421 -9.86 0.65 3.95
N PHE A 422 -9.62 -0.65 3.76
CA PHE A 422 -9.60 -1.28 2.44
C PHE A 422 -10.65 -2.39 2.32
N ASP A 423 -11.51 -2.28 1.32
CA ASP A 423 -12.38 -3.33 0.81
C ASP A 423 -12.33 -3.26 -0.71
N THR A 424 -11.40 -4.03 -1.32
CA THR A 424 -10.99 -3.84 -2.71
C THR A 424 -11.32 -5.04 -3.59
N GLY A 425 -11.43 -4.78 -4.89
CA GLY A 425 -11.72 -5.81 -5.89
C GLY A 425 -10.48 -6.53 -6.40
N ASP A 426 -9.29 -6.00 -6.14
CA ASP A 426 -8.00 -6.60 -6.39
C ASP A 426 -7.05 -6.29 -5.21
N ASP A 427 -5.74 -6.12 -5.40
CA ASP A 427 -4.78 -5.91 -4.32
C ASP A 427 -5.06 -4.60 -3.55
N CYS A 428 -4.93 -4.62 -2.21
CA CYS A 428 -5.22 -3.43 -1.40
C CYS A 428 -4.09 -2.39 -1.49
N VAL A 429 -2.85 -2.81 -1.18
CA VAL A 429 -1.64 -2.02 -1.35
C VAL A 429 -0.67 -2.84 -2.19
N ASN A 430 -0.38 -2.39 -3.40
CA ASN A 430 0.48 -3.07 -4.34
C ASN A 430 1.71 -2.24 -4.72
N PHE A 431 2.84 -2.92 -4.95
CA PHE A 431 4.10 -2.33 -5.38
C PHE A 431 4.57 -2.96 -6.68
N ALA A 432 5.01 -2.14 -7.63
CA ALA A 432 5.50 -2.57 -8.92
C ALA A 432 6.79 -1.82 -9.32
N ALA A 433 7.69 -2.49 -10.05
CA ALA A 433 8.99 -1.94 -10.43
C ALA A 433 9.41 -2.34 -11.86
N GLY A 434 8.48 -2.32 -12.80
CA GLY A 434 8.75 -2.71 -14.19
C GLY A 434 9.06 -4.20 -14.34
N PHE A 435 9.42 -4.64 -15.53
CA PHE A 435 9.63 -6.05 -15.85
C PHE A 435 10.61 -6.27 -17.01
N GLY A 436 11.28 -7.43 -16.98
CA GLY A 436 12.17 -7.90 -18.03
C GLY A 436 13.42 -7.05 -18.23
N LYS A 437 14.08 -7.26 -19.35
CA LYS A 437 15.33 -6.56 -19.70
C LYS A 437 15.17 -5.05 -19.78
N GLY A 438 13.98 -4.56 -20.13
CA GLY A 438 13.68 -3.13 -20.13
C GLY A 438 13.86 -2.49 -18.77
N ALA A 439 13.42 -3.12 -17.68
CA ALA A 439 13.60 -2.63 -16.34
C ALA A 439 15.08 -2.51 -15.92
N GLU A 440 15.94 -3.43 -16.40
CA GLU A 440 17.38 -3.39 -16.14
C GLU A 440 18.08 -2.31 -16.99
N THR A 441 17.66 -2.15 -18.23
CA THR A 441 18.38 -1.35 -19.24
C THR A 441 18.06 0.14 -19.15
N PHE A 442 16.82 0.50 -18.85
CA PHE A 442 16.37 1.89 -18.82
C PHE A 442 16.54 2.57 -17.45
N HIS A 443 17.39 2.06 -16.61
CA HIS A 443 17.74 2.64 -15.30
C HIS A 443 16.54 2.97 -14.44
N GLN A 444 15.57 2.07 -14.42
CA GLN A 444 14.44 2.26 -13.57
C GLN A 444 14.87 2.30 -12.10
N GLN A 445 14.34 3.28 -11.41
CA GLN A 445 14.51 3.30 -9.98
C GLN A 445 13.74 2.12 -9.37
N PRO A 446 14.27 1.47 -8.35
CA PRO A 446 13.51 0.51 -7.58
C PRO A 446 12.27 1.17 -6.98
N GLN A 447 11.24 0.39 -6.73
CA GLN A 447 10.20 0.78 -5.81
C GLN A 447 10.75 0.64 -4.40
N SER A 448 11.05 1.74 -3.70
CA SER A 448 11.83 1.70 -2.47
C SER A 448 11.22 2.55 -1.35
N GLY A 449 11.20 2.00 -0.14
CA GLY A 449 10.77 2.69 1.05
C GLY A 449 9.24 2.80 1.15
N ALA A 450 8.65 1.93 1.96
CA ALA A 450 7.24 2.02 2.29
C ALA A 450 7.01 1.67 3.76
N TRP A 451 6.12 2.42 4.41
CA TRP A 451 5.65 2.10 5.74
C TRP A 451 4.12 2.04 5.78
N ILE A 452 3.59 0.85 6.04
CA ILE A 452 2.17 0.52 6.01
C ILE A 452 1.76 0.13 7.42
N PHE A 453 0.94 0.95 8.10
CA PHE A 453 0.60 0.69 9.50
C PHE A 453 -0.78 1.24 9.86
N ASN A 454 -1.39 0.68 10.90
CA ASN A 454 -2.69 1.06 11.43
C ASN A 454 -3.83 1.04 10.39
N ASN A 455 -3.71 0.20 9.36
CA ASN A 455 -4.77 -0.01 8.40
C ASN A 455 -5.66 -1.20 8.79
N TYR A 456 -6.89 -1.17 8.30
CA TYR A 456 -7.80 -2.31 8.33
C TYR A 456 -8.05 -2.79 6.91
N PHE A 457 -7.58 -4.00 6.61
CA PHE A 457 -7.78 -4.67 5.33
C PHE A 457 -8.94 -5.66 5.48
N ARG A 458 -10.09 -5.32 4.89
CA ARG A 458 -11.29 -6.15 5.02
C ARG A 458 -11.36 -7.24 3.98
N LYS A 459 -11.17 -6.90 2.72
CA LYS A 459 -11.16 -7.81 1.56
C LYS A 459 -10.25 -7.25 0.48
N GLY A 460 -9.82 -8.13 -0.41
CA GLY A 460 -8.93 -7.83 -1.54
C GLY A 460 -8.12 -9.07 -1.90
N HIS A 461 -7.49 -9.09 -3.06
CA HIS A 461 -6.66 -10.22 -3.49
C HIS A 461 -5.36 -10.35 -2.67
N GLY A 462 -4.93 -9.31 -2.01
CA GLY A 462 -3.85 -9.30 -1.04
C GLY A 462 -3.85 -8.01 -0.25
N ALA A 463 -3.53 -8.07 1.06
CA ALA A 463 -3.45 -6.86 1.88
C ALA A 463 -2.20 -6.05 1.53
N VAL A 464 -1.02 -6.67 1.60
CA VAL A 464 0.27 -6.10 1.20
C VAL A 464 0.86 -6.96 0.09
N VAL A 465 1.04 -6.38 -1.09
CA VAL A 465 1.42 -7.12 -2.30
C VAL A 465 2.64 -6.48 -2.95
N THR A 466 3.61 -7.28 -3.34
CA THR A 466 4.76 -6.87 -4.12
C THR A 466 4.78 -7.65 -5.44
N GLY A 467 4.76 -6.92 -6.54
CA GLY A 467 4.71 -7.51 -7.89
C GLY A 467 3.31 -7.52 -8.52
N SER A 468 3.17 -8.17 -9.66
CA SER A 468 4.09 -9.09 -10.34
C SER A 468 5.28 -8.43 -11.06
N HIS A 469 5.31 -7.14 -11.25
CA HIS A 469 6.37 -6.43 -11.96
C HIS A 469 7.50 -6.10 -10.99
N THR A 470 8.60 -6.85 -11.04
CA THR A 470 9.70 -6.82 -10.05
C THR A 470 11.05 -6.45 -10.66
N GLY A 471 11.09 -6.12 -11.95
CA GLY A 471 12.33 -6.03 -12.74
C GLY A 471 13.40 -5.08 -12.17
N ALA A 472 13.00 -3.92 -11.66
CA ALA A 472 13.93 -2.95 -11.05
C ALA A 472 14.02 -3.06 -9.52
N TRP A 473 13.55 -4.15 -8.92
CA TRP A 473 13.48 -4.45 -7.49
C TRP A 473 12.39 -3.67 -6.74
N ILE A 474 11.76 -4.35 -5.79
CA ILE A 474 10.90 -3.77 -4.76
C ILE A 474 11.61 -4.00 -3.43
N GLU A 475 11.85 -2.92 -2.68
CA GLU A 475 12.73 -2.99 -1.52
C GLU A 475 12.34 -2.04 -0.39
N ASN A 476 12.83 -2.30 0.83
CA ASN A 476 12.59 -1.48 2.00
C ASN A 476 11.09 -1.30 2.31
N VAL A 477 10.33 -2.40 2.30
CA VAL A 477 8.90 -2.38 2.62
C VAL A 477 8.70 -2.82 4.06
N ARG A 478 8.08 -1.94 4.88
CA ARG A 478 7.70 -2.23 6.26
C ARG A 478 6.18 -2.21 6.40
N ALA A 479 5.59 -3.34 6.80
CA ALA A 479 4.16 -3.47 7.09
C ALA A 479 3.99 -3.97 8.52
N GLU A 480 3.43 -3.14 9.40
CA GLU A 480 3.32 -3.46 10.81
C GLU A 480 2.10 -2.83 11.46
N ASP A 481 1.62 -3.44 12.54
CA ASP A 481 0.46 -2.94 13.28
C ASP A 481 -0.79 -2.76 12.38
N ASN A 482 -1.07 -3.73 11.51
CA ASN A 482 -2.28 -3.78 10.69
C ASN A 482 -3.19 -4.94 11.11
N VAL A 483 -4.47 -4.79 10.84
CA VAL A 483 -5.46 -5.87 10.95
C VAL A 483 -5.90 -6.28 9.54
N MET A 484 -5.83 -7.59 9.27
CA MET A 484 -6.24 -8.19 7.99
C MET A 484 -7.35 -9.20 8.23
N TYR A 485 -8.52 -8.96 7.67
CA TYR A 485 -9.70 -9.77 7.85
C TYR A 485 -10.35 -10.12 6.52
N MET A 486 -10.45 -11.43 6.21
CA MET A 486 -11.07 -11.95 4.98
C MET A 486 -10.42 -11.49 3.67
N THR A 487 -9.18 -10.99 3.66
CA THR A 487 -8.42 -10.82 2.41
C THR A 487 -8.06 -12.19 1.83
N ASP A 488 -7.85 -12.27 0.53
CA ASP A 488 -7.41 -13.53 -0.08
C ASP A 488 -6.02 -13.94 0.44
N VAL A 489 -5.09 -12.98 0.54
CA VAL A 489 -3.71 -13.18 1.02
C VAL A 489 -3.33 -12.06 1.98
N GLY A 490 -2.52 -12.33 2.99
CA GLY A 490 -1.99 -11.33 3.91
C GLY A 490 -0.77 -10.62 3.32
N LEU A 491 0.36 -11.31 3.21
CA LEU A 491 1.56 -10.85 2.53
C LEU A 491 1.78 -11.67 1.25
N ARG A 492 1.77 -11.00 0.11
CA ARG A 492 1.90 -11.62 -1.19
C ARG A 492 3.08 -11.05 -1.97
N MET A 493 4.07 -11.90 -2.26
CA MET A 493 5.14 -11.63 -3.20
C MET A 493 4.92 -12.46 -4.44
N LYS A 494 4.75 -11.83 -5.59
CA LYS A 494 4.45 -12.53 -6.84
C LYS A 494 5.31 -12.00 -7.98
N SER A 495 5.83 -12.89 -8.81
CA SER A 495 6.57 -12.54 -10.02
C SER A 495 6.52 -13.64 -11.06
N ARG A 496 7.23 -13.45 -12.15
CA ARG A 496 7.57 -14.45 -13.15
C ARG A 496 9.09 -14.54 -13.26
N PRO A 497 9.65 -15.71 -13.60
CA PRO A 497 11.09 -15.83 -13.72
C PRO A 497 11.70 -14.74 -14.62
N TYR A 498 11.12 -14.54 -15.79
CA TYR A 498 11.64 -13.64 -16.81
C TYR A 498 11.39 -12.14 -16.56
N TYR A 499 10.64 -11.79 -15.53
CA TYR A 499 10.51 -10.39 -15.13
C TYR A 499 11.77 -9.88 -14.43
N GLY A 500 12.57 -10.78 -13.84
CA GLY A 500 13.84 -10.42 -13.21
C GLY A 500 13.70 -9.61 -11.92
N GLY A 501 14.82 -9.11 -11.41
CA GLY A 501 14.88 -8.37 -10.16
C GLY A 501 14.32 -9.18 -9.00
N GLY A 502 13.32 -8.66 -8.34
CA GLY A 502 12.65 -9.36 -7.24
C GLY A 502 12.18 -8.44 -6.13
N VAL A 503 12.11 -9.01 -4.92
CA VAL A 503 11.72 -8.31 -3.70
C VAL A 503 12.78 -8.56 -2.63
N ARG A 504 13.18 -7.50 -1.90
CA ARG A 504 14.17 -7.60 -0.83
C ARG A 504 13.94 -6.58 0.28
N ASP A 505 14.54 -6.82 1.44
CA ASP A 505 14.50 -5.92 2.58
C ASP A 505 13.05 -5.63 3.01
N VAL A 506 12.28 -6.68 3.32
CA VAL A 506 10.89 -6.59 3.76
C VAL A 506 10.79 -6.94 5.24
N LEU A 507 10.12 -6.08 6.00
CA LEU A 507 9.74 -6.32 7.39
C LEU A 507 8.21 -6.34 7.51
N PHE A 508 7.69 -7.48 7.92
CA PHE A 508 6.26 -7.69 8.18
C PHE A 508 6.09 -8.15 9.63
N ARG A 509 5.61 -7.25 10.50
CA ARG A 509 5.56 -7.57 11.93
C ARG A 509 4.35 -7.00 12.66
N HIS A 510 4.03 -7.57 13.82
CA HIS A 510 2.94 -7.14 14.70
C HIS A 510 1.59 -7.02 13.97
N ASN A 511 1.34 -7.88 12.99
CA ASN A 511 0.08 -7.89 12.26
C ASN A 511 -0.85 -8.99 12.78
N ALA A 512 -2.15 -8.72 12.79
CA ALA A 512 -3.18 -9.67 13.14
C ALA A 512 -3.96 -10.08 11.89
N MET A 513 -4.03 -11.39 11.62
CA MET A 513 -4.74 -11.95 10.47
C MET A 513 -5.85 -12.88 10.91
N LYS A 514 -7.05 -12.75 10.33
CA LYS A 514 -8.15 -13.66 10.60
C LYS A 514 -8.95 -13.97 9.33
N ASP A 515 -9.34 -15.25 9.20
CA ASP A 515 -10.18 -15.75 8.10
C ASP A 515 -9.66 -15.36 6.72
N ILE A 516 -8.33 -15.43 6.53
CA ILE A 516 -7.68 -15.22 5.24
C ILE A 516 -8.21 -16.26 4.25
N ALA A 517 -8.74 -15.80 3.11
CA ALA A 517 -9.52 -16.65 2.22
C ALA A 517 -8.70 -17.68 1.46
N LYS A 518 -7.43 -17.43 1.20
CA LYS A 518 -6.49 -18.33 0.50
C LYS A 518 -5.28 -18.64 1.38
N GLU A 519 -4.15 -18.08 1.14
CA GLU A 519 -2.92 -18.28 1.89
C GLU A 519 -2.52 -17.01 2.66
N PRO A 520 -2.25 -17.06 3.97
CA PRO A 520 -1.72 -15.91 4.71
C PRO A 520 -0.42 -15.34 4.13
N PHE A 521 0.47 -16.24 3.66
CA PHE A 521 1.77 -15.88 3.08
C PHE A 521 1.95 -16.59 1.73
N VAL A 522 2.22 -15.81 0.68
CA VAL A 522 2.50 -16.32 -0.68
C VAL A 522 3.76 -15.65 -1.22
N PHE A 523 4.78 -16.44 -1.55
CA PHE A 523 6.01 -16.03 -2.22
C PHE A 523 6.19 -16.90 -3.45
N THR A 524 5.80 -16.41 -4.63
CA THR A 524 5.73 -17.23 -5.85
C THR A 524 6.27 -16.52 -7.08
N ILE A 525 7.08 -17.22 -7.86
CA ILE A 525 7.48 -16.80 -9.23
C ILE A 525 6.69 -17.54 -10.32
N LYS A 526 5.70 -18.35 -9.92
CA LYS A 526 4.80 -19.08 -10.84
C LYS A 526 3.54 -18.28 -11.17
N TYR A 527 3.60 -16.95 -11.11
CA TYR A 527 2.44 -16.12 -11.36
C TYR A 527 2.01 -16.18 -12.84
N SER A 528 0.77 -16.56 -13.10
CA SER A 528 0.28 -16.89 -14.44
C SER A 528 -0.70 -15.89 -15.04
N ALA A 529 -1.11 -14.85 -14.29
CA ALA A 529 -2.00 -13.84 -14.85
C ALA A 529 -1.26 -12.95 -15.86
N ASP A 530 -1.92 -12.47 -16.85
CA ASP A 530 -1.50 -11.64 -17.99
C ASP A 530 0.00 -11.63 -18.36
N VAL A 531 0.30 -12.08 -19.56
CA VAL A 531 1.66 -12.09 -20.12
C VAL A 531 1.94 -10.70 -20.71
N ASN A 532 2.99 -10.03 -20.24
CA ASN A 532 3.54 -8.88 -20.93
C ASN A 532 4.65 -9.34 -21.87
N ASP A 533 4.59 -8.90 -23.11
CA ASP A 533 5.69 -9.09 -24.05
C ASP A 533 6.90 -8.29 -23.55
N THR A 534 8.01 -8.96 -23.30
CA THR A 534 9.26 -8.36 -22.88
C THR A 534 10.41 -9.31 -23.18
N THR A 535 11.59 -8.75 -23.42
CA THR A 535 12.81 -9.56 -23.42
C THR A 535 13.07 -10.03 -21.99
N PRO A 536 13.33 -11.32 -21.77
CA PRO A 536 13.65 -11.83 -20.43
C PRO A 536 14.83 -11.09 -19.80
N ALA A 537 14.72 -10.86 -18.49
CA ALA A 537 15.83 -10.37 -17.67
C ALA A 537 17.01 -11.37 -17.70
N ASP A 538 18.22 -10.92 -17.36
CA ASP A 538 19.42 -11.78 -17.38
C ASP A 538 19.39 -12.85 -16.28
N GLU A 539 18.71 -12.58 -15.18
CA GLU A 539 18.55 -13.49 -14.03
C GLU A 539 17.06 -13.66 -13.68
N PRO A 540 16.66 -14.83 -13.15
CA PRO A 540 15.29 -15.03 -12.73
C PRO A 540 14.93 -14.17 -11.51
N ALA A 541 13.67 -13.79 -11.40
CA ALA A 541 13.16 -13.04 -10.24
C ALA A 541 13.39 -13.82 -8.93
N GLN A 542 13.73 -13.09 -7.87
CA GLN A 542 14.08 -13.66 -6.57
C GLN A 542 13.46 -12.87 -5.41
N PHE A 543 13.04 -13.56 -4.35
CA PHE A 543 12.64 -12.93 -3.08
C PHE A 543 13.67 -13.25 -2.02
N ARG A 544 14.14 -12.23 -1.30
CA ARG A 544 15.19 -12.39 -0.29
C ARG A 544 15.14 -11.33 0.80
N ASP A 545 15.84 -11.59 1.90
CA ASP A 545 15.97 -10.64 3.00
C ASP A 545 14.60 -10.21 3.54
N VAL A 546 13.73 -11.19 3.84
CA VAL A 546 12.35 -10.97 4.32
C VAL A 546 12.27 -11.41 5.77
N GLN A 547 11.72 -10.57 6.61
CA GLN A 547 11.46 -10.84 8.02
C GLN A 547 9.97 -10.78 8.31
N VAL A 548 9.43 -11.84 8.89
CA VAL A 548 8.06 -11.95 9.40
C VAL A 548 8.15 -12.19 10.89
N GLN A 549 7.62 -11.27 11.72
CA GLN A 549 7.81 -11.30 13.17
C GLN A 549 6.53 -10.98 13.92
N ASP A 550 6.28 -11.66 15.04
CA ASP A 550 5.19 -11.34 15.96
C ASP A 550 3.83 -11.23 15.24
N VAL A 551 3.48 -12.27 14.47
CA VAL A 551 2.25 -12.32 13.67
C VAL A 551 1.36 -13.46 14.14
N THR A 552 0.07 -13.19 14.23
CA THR A 552 -0.94 -14.22 14.50
C THR A 552 -1.87 -14.41 13.30
N VAL A 553 -2.18 -15.67 13.00
CA VAL A 553 -3.06 -16.06 11.90
C VAL A 553 -4.10 -17.06 12.43
N ASP A 554 -5.38 -16.67 12.45
CA ASP A 554 -6.48 -17.51 12.88
C ASP A 554 -7.44 -17.77 11.72
N GLY A 555 -7.47 -19.01 11.25
CA GLY A 555 -8.35 -19.46 10.18
C GLY A 555 -7.86 -19.11 8.78
N THR A 556 -8.05 -20.04 7.88
CA THR A 556 -7.94 -19.89 6.43
C THR A 556 -8.77 -20.96 5.75
N SER A 557 -9.45 -20.61 4.68
CA SER A 557 -10.15 -21.58 3.82
C SER A 557 -9.22 -22.22 2.79
N ALA A 558 -7.96 -21.81 2.75
CA ALA A 558 -7.01 -22.10 1.70
C ALA A 558 -6.33 -23.47 1.75
N LYS A 559 -5.35 -23.58 0.87
CA LYS A 559 -4.55 -24.77 0.67
C LYS A 559 -3.34 -24.83 1.60
N HIS A 560 -2.73 -23.69 1.91
CA HIS A 560 -1.49 -23.61 2.69
C HIS A 560 -1.48 -22.41 3.64
N SER A 561 -0.82 -22.54 4.79
CA SER A 561 -0.56 -21.42 5.70
C SER A 561 0.61 -20.54 5.22
N ILE A 562 1.62 -21.19 4.64
CA ILE A 562 2.75 -20.54 3.97
C ILE A 562 2.95 -21.27 2.63
N LEU A 563 2.91 -20.53 1.53
CA LEU A 563 3.29 -21.00 0.20
C LEU A 563 4.57 -20.27 -0.23
N ILE A 564 5.65 -21.02 -0.41
CA ILE A 564 6.91 -20.52 -1.00
C ILE A 564 7.24 -21.47 -2.15
N ASP A 565 7.37 -20.93 -3.36
CA ASP A 565 7.76 -21.72 -4.51
C ASP A 565 8.71 -21.00 -5.46
N GLY A 566 9.74 -21.71 -5.88
CA GLY A 566 10.61 -21.34 -6.99
C GLY A 566 10.45 -22.30 -8.17
N MET A 567 11.44 -22.37 -9.06
CA MET A 567 11.39 -23.19 -10.26
C MET A 567 12.75 -23.76 -10.64
N THR A 568 12.75 -24.97 -11.20
CA THR A 568 13.92 -25.50 -11.89
C THR A 568 14.11 -24.83 -13.25
N VAL A 569 15.33 -24.92 -13.80
CA VAL A 569 15.62 -24.48 -15.18
C VAL A 569 14.68 -25.16 -16.18
N ALA A 570 14.38 -26.44 -15.99
CA ALA A 570 13.48 -27.18 -16.86
C ALA A 570 12.03 -26.65 -16.80
N GLU A 571 11.50 -26.41 -15.59
CA GLU A 571 10.17 -25.84 -15.41
C GLU A 571 10.03 -24.42 -16.01
N MET A 572 11.08 -23.58 -15.89
CA MET A 572 11.11 -22.24 -16.49
C MET A 572 11.09 -22.32 -18.02
N ALA A 573 11.84 -23.27 -18.60
CA ALA A 573 11.83 -23.49 -20.04
C ALA A 573 10.49 -24.01 -20.54
N GLU A 574 9.89 -24.97 -19.84
CA GLU A 574 8.60 -25.58 -20.23
C GLU A 574 7.44 -24.59 -20.06
N SER A 575 7.34 -23.90 -18.91
CA SER A 575 6.18 -23.08 -18.56
C SER A 575 6.22 -21.68 -19.16
N PHE A 576 7.42 -21.10 -19.35
CA PHE A 576 7.60 -19.71 -19.76
C PHE A 576 8.49 -19.54 -21.01
N GLY A 577 9.08 -20.61 -21.53
CA GLY A 577 9.94 -20.54 -22.72
C GLY A 577 11.29 -19.82 -22.47
N VAL A 578 11.74 -19.73 -21.22
CA VAL A 578 12.98 -19.04 -20.84
C VAL A 578 13.97 -20.03 -20.24
N THR A 579 15.25 -19.86 -20.56
CA THR A 579 16.31 -20.75 -20.07
C THR A 579 17.35 -19.93 -19.31
N TYR A 580 17.56 -20.28 -18.04
CA TYR A 580 18.58 -19.72 -17.17
C TYR A 580 19.69 -20.74 -16.87
N SER A 581 20.80 -20.27 -16.32
CA SER A 581 21.93 -21.13 -15.96
C SER A 581 21.75 -21.88 -14.63
N ARG A 582 20.72 -21.51 -13.84
CA ARG A 582 20.45 -22.05 -12.50
C ARG A 582 18.97 -22.10 -12.20
N ASP A 583 18.60 -22.93 -11.25
CA ASP A 583 17.27 -22.95 -10.67
C ASP A 583 16.97 -21.64 -9.91
N ALA A 584 15.72 -21.25 -9.87
CA ALA A 584 15.27 -20.04 -9.19
C ALA A 584 14.89 -20.34 -7.74
N TYR A 585 15.77 -19.97 -6.82
CA TYR A 585 15.60 -20.11 -5.37
C TYR A 585 15.33 -18.76 -4.72
N HIS A 586 14.55 -18.78 -3.64
CA HIS A 586 14.44 -17.69 -2.69
C HIS A 586 15.45 -17.88 -1.56
N GLN A 587 15.80 -16.80 -0.84
CA GLN A 587 16.83 -16.89 0.20
C GLN A 587 16.62 -15.92 1.35
N ASN A 588 17.20 -16.26 2.51
CA ASN A 588 17.21 -15.42 3.72
C ASN A 588 15.81 -14.93 4.11
N LEU A 589 14.85 -15.87 4.14
CA LEU A 589 13.52 -15.61 4.68
C LEU A 589 13.52 -16.03 6.16
N ARG A 590 13.10 -15.13 7.04
CA ARG A 590 13.09 -15.35 8.49
C ARG A 590 11.71 -15.16 9.05
N PHE A 591 11.18 -16.20 9.67
CA PHE A 591 9.92 -16.17 10.41
C PHE A 591 10.25 -16.34 11.88
N SER A 592 9.80 -15.42 12.75
CA SER A 592 10.05 -15.50 14.18
C SER A 592 8.80 -15.13 14.97
N ASN A 593 8.45 -15.94 15.98
CA ASN A 593 7.27 -15.77 16.82
C ASN A 593 5.97 -15.60 15.98
N VAL A 594 5.73 -16.54 15.06
CA VAL A 594 4.53 -16.56 14.20
C VAL A 594 3.62 -17.70 14.63
N SER A 595 2.39 -17.39 14.99
CA SER A 595 1.44 -18.38 15.49
C SER A 595 0.26 -18.57 14.52
N PHE A 596 0.03 -19.82 14.15
CA PHE A 596 -1.07 -20.23 13.30
C PHE A 596 -2.10 -21.04 14.10
N ARG A 597 -3.37 -20.78 13.88
CA ARG A 597 -4.49 -21.51 14.47
C ARG A 597 -5.56 -21.77 13.42
N ASN A 598 -6.10 -23.00 13.36
CA ASN A 598 -7.14 -23.39 12.41
C ASN A 598 -6.72 -23.20 10.93
N THR A 599 -5.46 -23.38 10.63
CA THR A 599 -4.86 -23.21 9.29
C THR A 599 -4.53 -24.55 8.65
N LYS A 600 -3.91 -24.53 7.48
CA LYS A 600 -3.44 -25.73 6.74
C LYS A 600 -1.93 -25.88 6.88
N ALA A 601 -1.40 -27.01 6.41
CA ALA A 601 0.05 -27.24 6.33
C ALA A 601 0.72 -26.21 5.40
N THR A 602 2.03 -26.03 5.58
CA THR A 602 2.86 -25.23 4.68
C THR A 602 3.12 -25.97 3.36
N ASN A 603 3.58 -25.24 2.36
CA ASN A 603 4.20 -25.79 1.14
C ASN A 603 5.39 -24.91 0.78
N ILE A 604 6.59 -25.35 1.13
CA ILE A 604 7.82 -24.58 1.02
C ILE A 604 8.78 -25.30 0.10
N SER A 605 9.16 -24.65 -0.99
CA SER A 605 10.10 -25.22 -1.94
C SER A 605 11.02 -24.16 -2.54
N PHE A 606 12.18 -24.59 -3.03
CA PHE A 606 13.21 -23.75 -3.63
C PHE A 606 13.63 -22.59 -2.71
N LEU A 607 13.99 -22.94 -1.49
CA LEU A 607 14.38 -22.02 -0.44
C LEU A 607 15.73 -22.41 0.13
N HIS A 608 16.60 -21.42 0.35
CA HIS A 608 17.86 -21.65 1.06
C HIS A 608 18.19 -20.55 2.07
N ASP A 609 19.17 -20.80 2.98
CA ASP A 609 19.68 -19.87 3.99
C ASP A 609 18.56 -19.21 4.83
N SER A 610 17.54 -19.97 5.22
CA SER A 610 16.33 -19.42 5.82
C SER A 610 16.04 -20.01 7.19
N GLN A 611 15.26 -19.28 8.01
CA GLN A 611 15.02 -19.66 9.39
C GLN A 611 13.54 -19.50 9.77
N PHE A 612 13.01 -20.50 10.46
CA PHE A 612 11.70 -20.49 11.10
C PHE A 612 11.92 -20.73 12.61
N ASP A 613 11.82 -19.65 13.39
CA ASP A 613 12.07 -19.63 14.82
C ASP A 613 10.77 -19.35 15.60
N GLU A 614 10.43 -20.20 16.59
CA GLU A 614 9.19 -20.09 17.36
C GLU A 614 7.93 -19.96 16.48
N VAL A 615 7.87 -20.69 15.35
CA VAL A 615 6.67 -20.79 14.49
C VAL A 615 5.81 -21.95 14.98
N THR A 616 4.55 -21.67 15.33
CA THR A 616 3.66 -22.64 15.98
C THR A 616 2.35 -22.84 15.22
N PHE A 617 1.78 -24.07 15.33
CA PHE A 617 0.57 -24.46 14.60
C PHE A 617 -0.42 -25.18 15.54
N ALA A 618 -1.47 -24.49 15.97
CA ALA A 618 -2.55 -25.13 16.67
C ALA A 618 -3.50 -25.82 15.69
N ASN A 619 -3.83 -27.09 15.96
CA ASN A 619 -4.73 -27.93 15.16
C ASN A 619 -4.23 -28.31 13.75
N THR A 620 -2.94 -28.28 13.49
CA THR A 620 -2.33 -28.72 12.23
C THR A 620 -1.17 -29.68 12.51
N PRO A 621 -1.40 -30.99 12.74
CA PRO A 621 -0.37 -31.91 13.23
C PRO A 621 0.83 -32.08 12.30
N GLN A 622 0.62 -32.18 10.99
CA GLN A 622 1.68 -32.28 9.99
C GLN A 622 1.84 -30.94 9.27
N ALA A 623 2.29 -29.93 10.02
CA ALA A 623 2.24 -28.55 9.54
C ALA A 623 3.34 -28.22 8.52
N TRP A 624 4.50 -28.84 8.60
CA TRP A 624 5.63 -28.52 7.74
C TRP A 624 5.71 -29.45 6.53
N ALA A 625 5.81 -28.89 5.34
CA ALA A 625 6.11 -29.61 4.11
C ALA A 625 7.18 -28.85 3.32
N PHE A 626 8.34 -29.49 3.15
CA PHE A 626 9.50 -28.95 2.46
C PHE A 626 9.87 -29.79 1.23
N PHE A 627 10.35 -29.12 0.19
CA PHE A 627 10.88 -29.75 -1.02
C PHE A 627 11.95 -28.86 -1.65
N ALA A 628 13.06 -29.44 -2.11
CA ALA A 628 14.17 -28.69 -2.70
C ALA A 628 14.61 -27.49 -1.83
N VAL A 629 14.89 -27.74 -0.54
CA VAL A 629 15.36 -26.71 0.40
C VAL A 629 16.80 -27.00 0.82
N ASN A 630 17.58 -25.94 1.07
CA ASN A 630 18.96 -26.04 1.50
C ASN A 630 19.25 -25.04 2.61
N ASP A 631 19.90 -25.50 3.71
CA ASP A 631 20.22 -24.69 4.89
C ASP A 631 19.00 -23.94 5.46
N VAL A 632 17.86 -24.65 5.58
CA VAL A 632 16.67 -24.15 6.25
C VAL A 632 16.63 -24.64 7.68
N THR A 633 16.65 -23.72 8.63
CA THR A 633 16.65 -24.02 10.07
C THR A 633 15.26 -23.93 10.65
N LEU A 634 14.84 -24.98 11.37
CA LEU A 634 13.69 -24.94 12.29
C LEU A 634 14.23 -24.86 13.71
N ALA A 635 13.79 -23.85 14.46
CA ALA A 635 14.15 -23.60 15.84
C ALA A 635 12.89 -23.34 16.66
N ASP A 636 12.22 -24.39 17.12
CA ASP A 636 11.00 -24.33 17.93
C ASP A 636 11.07 -25.36 19.08
N SER A 637 10.00 -25.55 19.82
CA SER A 637 9.93 -26.49 20.94
C SER A 637 10.11 -27.97 20.54
N LEU A 638 9.88 -28.32 19.27
CA LEU A 638 10.03 -29.68 18.73
C LEU A 638 11.31 -29.85 17.93
N HIS A 639 11.82 -28.79 17.33
CA HIS A 639 12.90 -28.86 16.35
C HIS A 639 14.04 -27.91 16.70
N GLN A 640 15.28 -28.42 16.62
CA GLN A 640 16.51 -27.65 16.66
C GLN A 640 17.43 -28.21 15.59
N GLN A 641 17.06 -28.04 14.31
CA GLN A 641 17.73 -28.68 13.20
C GLN A 641 17.77 -27.82 11.94
N SER A 642 18.81 -27.99 11.16
CA SER A 642 18.88 -27.52 9.78
C SER A 642 18.42 -28.62 8.83
N ILE A 643 17.63 -28.25 7.85
CA ILE A 643 17.14 -29.12 6.79
C ILE A 643 17.94 -28.79 5.54
N THR A 644 18.73 -29.76 5.09
CA THR A 644 19.44 -29.68 3.82
C THR A 644 19.02 -30.90 2.99
N ARG A 645 18.46 -30.65 1.80
CA ARG A 645 18.09 -31.68 0.86
C ARG A 645 18.44 -31.28 -0.56
N GLU A 646 19.32 -32.06 -1.15
CA GLU A 646 19.54 -32.10 -2.57
C GLU A 646 18.49 -33.07 -3.15
N GLU A 647 17.62 -32.55 -4.02
CA GLU A 647 16.68 -33.26 -4.92
C GLU A 647 15.54 -34.10 -4.32
N ASN A 648 14.35 -33.81 -4.84
CA ASN A 648 13.13 -34.63 -5.06
C ASN A 648 12.43 -35.32 -3.86
N ASP A 649 12.94 -35.36 -2.66
CA ASP A 649 12.24 -35.96 -1.52
C ASP A 649 11.48 -34.91 -0.70
N LYS A 650 10.16 -35.05 -0.65
CA LYS A 650 9.32 -34.22 0.20
C LYS A 650 9.51 -34.59 1.67
N ILE A 651 9.86 -33.61 2.50
CA ILE A 651 9.94 -33.76 3.96
C ILE A 651 8.64 -33.25 4.58
N ILE A 652 8.04 -34.04 5.45
CA ILE A 652 6.86 -33.67 6.26
C ILE A 652 7.25 -33.78 7.72
N LEU A 653 7.06 -32.70 8.48
CA LEU A 653 7.33 -32.65 9.92
C LEU A 653 6.12 -32.19 10.71
N GLU A 654 6.08 -32.58 11.97
CA GLU A 654 5.07 -32.07 12.91
C GLU A 654 5.25 -30.56 13.15
N GLY A 655 4.18 -29.86 13.45
CA GLY A 655 4.22 -28.47 13.87
C GLY A 655 4.32 -28.36 15.38
N ALA A 656 5.13 -27.43 15.88
CA ALA A 656 5.14 -27.10 17.29
C ALA A 656 3.80 -26.54 17.71
N MET A 657 3.27 -27.04 18.81
CA MET A 657 1.99 -26.62 19.37
C MET A 657 2.22 -25.55 20.44
N LYS A 658 1.35 -24.54 20.48
CA LYS A 658 1.38 -23.49 21.50
C LYS A 658 0.12 -23.53 22.35
#